data_2739e7fa50a9a0ce3dce97174de84d5a
#
_entry.id   2739e7fa50a9a0ce3dce97174de84d5a
#
_cell.length_a   1.000
_cell.length_b   1.000
_cell.length_c   1.000
_cell.angle_alpha   90.00
_cell.angle_beta   90.00
_cell.angle_gamma   90.00
#
_symmetry.space_group_name_H-M   'P 1'
#
loop_
_entity.id
_entity.type
_entity.pdbx_description
1 polymer ?
#
loop_
_entity_poly.entity_id
_entity_poly.type
_entity_poly.pdbx_seq_one_letter_code
_entity_poly.pdbx_strand_id
1 'polypeptide(L)'
;MMKKIINLLLVVLVLASCAPQQGKRTEGDGNTLPKSLPEFNGKIGETFETSEQDYPQPFKAPEEAPNVIIVLLDDVGFGQTGTFGGPIPTPALDELAEEGISYTRFHTTGICSPTRAAMLTGRNHHQVGFGTISELSTGYPGYHSILDKKAATVAEVLKQNGYGTAVWGKWHNTPDWETSPVGPFDRWPVGLGFEYFYGFQGGETSQWEPQLIRNTLSVEPPKTPEEGYHLTEDLTEDAIRWMRQQKSVSPEKPYFMYFSTGAAHAPLHVSEEWIEKFKGQFDDGWDAMRVKTFERQKAMGIIPENTVLTERPDAIPSWDEQTDEAKKLYARQMEVFAGFLAHTDHYVGKLIDEARALPGGENTMVMYVIGDNGASAEGSLTGTLNNLMTQNGFPDNVERQLAVLDEIGGPKHENHYAVPWAWAGSTPFKWMKRVPSHFGGTRNGFIVSWPKGIKAKNEKRTQFHHLVDIAPTIYEAAGIEFPTSVNGVEQTPLAGVPMNYSFENAYAEGTRKTQYFEVGGHRAIYHDGWVAGSFHGVPWQLSGSVGFENDVWELYNIEEDFSQANDLAEQYPDKLEELKAIFNEEANKYDVFPLDDRFVERAFNKARPSITKGKRHFKYLSGTKRVPEGSAPQVYALDHTISAKLNFKKGDEGVIVANGGSAAGYTLFVKNNKLCYTYNFFHENYYKVVSNINLPAGEIDVKMVYKQSDEKHHGAGGVSTLFINGKQVGTTKIEKVVPFRYSATETMDIGMDLGSTVSSEYRTPFEYTNTIEYVEFTLD
;
A
#
# COMPACT_ATOMS: atom_id res chain seq x y z
N MET A 1 -25.43 49.69 -69.65
CA MET A 1 -25.46 48.24 -69.65
C MET A 1 -24.17 47.59 -68.96
N MET A 2 -23.06 48.27 -69.02
CA MET A 2 -21.78 47.73 -68.44
C MET A 2 -21.66 47.76 -66.89
N LYS A 3 -22.39 48.63 -66.20
CA LYS A 3 -22.33 48.68 -64.69
C LYS A 3 -23.13 47.60 -63.98
N LYS A 4 -24.03 46.87 -64.63
CA LYS A 4 -24.79 45.73 -64.02
C LYS A 4 -24.09 44.39 -64.16
N ILE A 5 -23.13 44.26 -65.07
CA ILE A 5 -22.36 43.02 -65.28
C ILE A 5 -21.20 42.91 -64.29
N ILE A 6 -20.64 44.06 -63.88
CA ILE A 6 -19.53 44.10 -62.90
C ILE A 6 -19.99 43.73 -61.46
N ASN A 7 -21.21 44.09 -61.08
CA ASN A 7 -21.79 43.75 -59.80
C ASN A 7 -22.20 42.27 -59.66
N LEU A 8 -22.46 41.58 -60.80
CA LEU A 8 -22.82 40.17 -60.81
C LEU A 8 -21.57 39.28 -60.73
N LEU A 9 -20.42 39.73 -61.24
CA LEU A 9 -19.13 39.04 -61.12
C LEU A 9 -18.48 39.20 -59.75
N LEU A 10 -18.74 40.31 -59.02
CA LEU A 10 -18.22 40.48 -57.64
C LEU A 10 -19.02 39.67 -56.64
N VAL A 11 -20.32 39.40 -56.87
CA VAL A 11 -21.10 38.53 -55.94
C VAL A 11 -20.79 37.04 -56.12
N VAL A 12 -20.39 36.61 -57.32
CA VAL A 12 -19.98 35.23 -57.56
C VAL A 12 -18.56 34.91 -56.97
N LEU A 13 -17.69 35.93 -56.90
CA LEU A 13 -16.36 35.75 -56.31
C LEU A 13 -16.35 35.72 -54.74
N VAL A 14 -17.39 36.28 -54.08
CA VAL A 14 -17.51 36.25 -52.60
C VAL A 14 -18.20 35.00 -52.10
N LEU A 15 -18.93 34.26 -52.96
CA LEU A 15 -19.53 32.96 -52.56
C LEU A 15 -18.63 31.75 -52.79
N ALA A 16 -17.45 31.91 -53.42
CA ALA A 16 -16.51 30.82 -53.61
C ALA A 16 -15.44 30.69 -52.49
N SER A 17 -15.51 31.53 -51.42
CA SER A 17 -14.51 31.53 -50.36
C SER A 17 -14.98 30.95 -49.01
N CYS A 18 -16.16 30.30 -48.97
CA CYS A 18 -16.69 29.61 -47.82
C CYS A 18 -16.90 28.11 -48.09
N ALA A 19 -15.94 27.45 -48.77
CA ALA A 19 -15.80 26.03 -48.61
C ALA A 19 -15.06 25.80 -47.28
N PRO A 20 -15.57 24.98 -46.37
CA PRO A 20 -14.79 24.63 -45.19
C PRO A 20 -13.49 24.00 -45.70
N GLN A 21 -12.35 24.62 -45.37
CA GLN A 21 -11.08 23.93 -45.45
C GLN A 21 -11.24 22.68 -44.60
N GLN A 22 -11.37 21.53 -45.24
CA GLN A 22 -11.04 20.26 -44.59
C GLN A 22 -9.57 20.39 -44.15
N GLY A 23 -9.38 20.75 -42.90
CA GLY A 23 -8.07 20.66 -42.30
C GLY A 23 -7.61 19.23 -42.53
N LYS A 24 -6.46 19.09 -43.22
CA LYS A 24 -5.74 17.83 -43.23
C LYS A 24 -5.63 17.42 -41.76
N ARG A 25 -6.40 16.43 -41.31
CA ARG A 25 -6.13 15.72 -40.09
C ARG A 25 -4.73 15.16 -40.28
N THR A 26 -3.78 15.69 -39.55
CA THR A 26 -2.49 15.04 -39.38
C THR A 26 -2.82 13.63 -38.85
N GLU A 27 -2.38 12.60 -39.57
CA GLU A 27 -2.31 11.26 -39.02
C GLU A 27 -1.71 11.41 -37.63
N GLY A 28 -2.46 11.05 -36.60
CA GLY A 28 -1.98 11.12 -35.23
C GLY A 28 -0.75 10.25 -35.16
N ASP A 29 0.35 10.84 -34.70
CA ASP A 29 1.57 10.12 -34.39
C ASP A 29 1.19 8.85 -33.62
N GLY A 30 1.56 7.65 -34.12
CA GLY A 30 1.10 6.36 -33.64
C GLY A 30 1.33 6.11 -32.14
N ASN A 31 2.05 7.03 -31.46
CA ASN A 31 2.43 7.02 -30.06
C ASN A 31 1.60 7.91 -29.15
N THR A 32 0.38 8.30 -29.54
CA THR A 32 -0.52 9.10 -28.70
C THR A 32 -1.76 8.32 -28.26
N LEU A 33 -2.18 8.50 -27.01
CA LEU A 33 -3.41 7.94 -26.44
C LEU A 33 -4.34 9.07 -25.96
N PRO A 34 -5.67 8.92 -26.10
CA PRO A 34 -6.36 7.83 -26.81
C PRO A 34 -6.11 7.86 -28.31
N LYS A 35 -6.15 6.69 -28.94
CA LYS A 35 -6.09 6.58 -30.40
C LYS A 35 -7.30 7.29 -31.02
N SER A 36 -7.10 7.98 -32.14
CA SER A 36 -8.19 8.58 -32.89
C SER A 36 -9.17 7.54 -33.41
N LEU A 37 -10.45 7.85 -33.43
CA LEU A 37 -11.42 6.98 -34.09
C LEU A 37 -11.01 6.73 -35.54
N PRO A 38 -11.24 5.50 -36.07
CA PRO A 38 -11.02 5.20 -37.47
C PRO A 38 -11.76 6.19 -38.40
N GLU A 39 -11.22 6.41 -39.57
CA GLU A 39 -11.95 7.18 -40.59
C GLU A 39 -13.25 6.45 -40.98
N PHE A 40 -14.28 7.22 -41.25
CA PHE A 40 -15.54 6.69 -41.75
C PHE A 40 -15.35 6.14 -43.17
N ASN A 41 -15.54 4.85 -43.36
CA ASN A 41 -15.44 4.15 -44.66
C ASN A 41 -16.78 3.83 -45.27
N GLY A 42 -17.87 4.30 -44.68
CA GLY A 42 -19.22 4.18 -45.24
C GLY A 42 -19.48 5.17 -46.36
N LYS A 43 -20.75 5.31 -46.74
CA LYS A 43 -21.19 6.22 -47.76
C LYS A 43 -22.26 7.16 -47.22
N ILE A 44 -22.08 8.44 -47.40
CA ILE A 44 -23.08 9.47 -47.07
C ILE A 44 -23.83 9.86 -48.31
N GLY A 45 -25.10 9.48 -48.42
CA GLY A 45 -26.05 9.96 -49.40
C GLY A 45 -26.97 11.05 -48.82
N GLU A 46 -27.97 11.51 -49.59
CA GLU A 46 -28.93 12.49 -49.08
C GLU A 46 -29.91 11.86 -48.06
N THR A 47 -30.17 10.58 -48.18
CA THR A 47 -31.08 9.84 -47.28
C THR A 47 -30.42 8.56 -46.77
N PHE A 48 -31.01 7.92 -45.76
CA PHE A 48 -30.50 6.64 -45.24
C PHE A 48 -30.57 5.53 -46.30
N GLU A 49 -31.53 5.55 -47.22
CA GLU A 49 -31.63 4.56 -48.30
C GLU A 49 -30.48 4.64 -49.32
N THR A 50 -29.83 5.80 -49.42
CA THR A 50 -28.68 6.02 -50.32
C THR A 50 -27.34 6.06 -49.60
N SER A 51 -27.36 5.80 -48.29
CA SER A 51 -26.20 5.82 -47.41
C SER A 51 -25.81 4.40 -46.95
N GLU A 52 -24.55 4.21 -46.65
CA GLU A 52 -24.00 3.00 -46.03
C GLU A 52 -23.34 3.39 -44.71
N GLN A 53 -23.83 2.83 -43.62
CA GLN A 53 -23.26 3.11 -42.27
C GLN A 53 -21.98 2.33 -42.04
N ASP A 54 -21.06 2.96 -41.33
CA ASP A 54 -19.81 2.35 -40.85
C ASP A 54 -19.63 2.71 -39.39
N TYR A 55 -19.82 1.73 -38.47
CA TYR A 55 -19.64 1.94 -37.06
C TYR A 55 -18.15 1.82 -36.69
N PRO A 56 -17.57 2.82 -36.01
CA PRO A 56 -16.22 2.70 -35.51
C PRO A 56 -16.15 1.52 -34.54
N GLN A 57 -15.24 0.58 -34.79
CA GLN A 57 -15.06 -0.59 -33.95
C GLN A 57 -14.24 -0.22 -32.71
N PRO A 58 -14.51 -0.82 -31.54
CA PRO A 58 -13.68 -0.66 -30.36
C PRO A 58 -12.23 -1.06 -30.63
N PHE A 59 -11.28 -0.34 -30.03
CA PHE A 59 -9.87 -0.73 -30.11
C PHE A 59 -9.69 -2.07 -29.40
N LYS A 60 -8.97 -2.96 -30.07
CA LYS A 60 -8.58 -4.26 -29.54
C LYS A 60 -7.11 -4.25 -29.16
N ALA A 61 -6.74 -5.05 -28.17
CA ALA A 61 -5.34 -5.32 -27.88
C ALA A 61 -4.65 -5.96 -29.10
N PRO A 62 -3.30 -5.82 -29.20
CA PRO A 62 -2.55 -6.54 -30.23
C PRO A 62 -2.87 -8.03 -30.24
N GLU A 63 -2.84 -8.64 -31.43
CA GLU A 63 -2.98 -10.07 -31.57
C GLU A 63 -1.89 -10.75 -30.73
N GLU A 64 -2.24 -11.82 -30.02
CA GLU A 64 -1.32 -12.54 -29.13
C GLU A 64 -0.94 -11.82 -27.82
N ALA A 65 -1.45 -10.62 -27.54
CA ALA A 65 -1.21 -9.94 -26.28
C ALA A 65 -1.65 -10.81 -25.08
N PRO A 66 -0.78 -11.03 -24.07
CA PRO A 66 -1.09 -11.90 -22.93
C PRO A 66 -2.08 -11.26 -21.95
N ASN A 67 -2.82 -12.09 -21.20
CA ASN A 67 -3.28 -11.62 -19.90
C ASN A 67 -2.06 -11.37 -19.01
N VAL A 68 -2.15 -10.39 -18.12
CA VAL A 68 -1.06 -10.07 -17.19
C VAL A 68 -1.61 -10.03 -15.78
N ILE A 69 -0.97 -10.77 -14.87
CA ILE A 69 -1.25 -10.73 -13.43
C ILE A 69 0.05 -10.32 -12.72
N ILE A 70 0.01 -9.23 -11.99
CA ILE A 70 1.06 -8.89 -11.02
C ILE A 70 0.53 -9.29 -9.65
N VAL A 71 1.24 -10.19 -8.96
CA VAL A 71 1.06 -10.45 -7.54
C VAL A 71 2.15 -9.72 -6.79
N LEU A 72 1.77 -8.94 -5.76
CA LEU A 72 2.71 -8.24 -4.90
C LEU A 72 2.39 -8.55 -3.45
N LEU A 73 3.33 -9.21 -2.76
CA LEU A 73 3.27 -9.37 -1.30
C LEU A 73 3.85 -8.13 -0.62
N ASP A 74 3.48 -7.95 0.63
CA ASP A 74 3.83 -6.80 1.46
C ASP A 74 4.72 -7.27 2.62
N ASP A 75 5.84 -6.60 2.87
CA ASP A 75 6.73 -6.85 4.01
C ASP A 75 7.35 -8.26 4.09
N VAL A 76 7.47 -8.95 2.96
CA VAL A 76 8.09 -10.28 2.91
C VAL A 76 9.56 -10.16 2.49
N GLY A 77 10.48 -10.60 3.34
CA GLY A 77 11.91 -10.58 3.06
C GLY A 77 12.38 -11.75 2.18
N PHE A 78 13.56 -11.61 1.58
CA PHE A 78 14.16 -12.56 0.64
C PHE A 78 14.30 -13.99 1.20
N GLY A 79 14.52 -14.14 2.51
CA GLY A 79 14.75 -15.41 3.20
C GLY A 79 13.54 -15.95 3.96
N GLN A 80 12.30 -15.53 3.68
CA GLN A 80 11.13 -16.00 4.43
C GLN A 80 10.36 -17.13 3.73
N THR A 81 10.23 -17.08 2.39
CA THR A 81 9.52 -18.12 1.61
C THR A 81 10.37 -19.35 1.37
N GLY A 82 9.76 -20.54 1.39
CA GLY A 82 10.43 -21.81 1.10
C GLY A 82 11.07 -21.83 -0.28
N THR A 83 10.43 -21.26 -1.27
CA THR A 83 10.89 -21.10 -2.65
C THR A 83 12.25 -20.39 -2.75
N PHE A 84 12.55 -19.46 -1.82
CA PHE A 84 13.84 -18.78 -1.73
C PHE A 84 14.68 -19.26 -0.50
N GLY A 85 14.47 -20.49 -0.05
CA GLY A 85 15.24 -21.14 1.02
C GLY A 85 14.79 -20.79 2.44
N GLY A 86 13.70 -20.03 2.61
CA GLY A 86 13.14 -19.66 3.89
C GLY A 86 12.47 -20.82 4.64
N PRO A 87 12.06 -20.60 5.89
CA PRO A 87 11.47 -21.64 6.72
C PRO A 87 9.98 -21.92 6.43
N ILE A 88 9.31 -21.03 5.71
CA ILE A 88 7.85 -21.07 5.51
C ILE A 88 7.54 -21.73 4.17
N PRO A 89 6.90 -22.90 4.14
CA PRO A 89 6.49 -23.55 2.90
C PRO A 89 5.53 -22.67 2.08
N THR A 90 5.82 -22.51 0.81
CA THR A 90 5.04 -21.73 -0.15
C THR A 90 4.80 -22.54 -1.43
N PRO A 91 3.97 -23.62 -1.35
CA PRO A 91 3.82 -24.58 -2.46
C PRO A 91 3.28 -23.97 -3.74
N ALA A 92 2.39 -22.97 -3.68
CA ALA A 92 1.88 -22.31 -4.87
C ALA A 92 2.99 -21.47 -5.56
N LEU A 93 3.84 -20.84 -4.79
CA LEU A 93 4.99 -20.12 -5.31
C LEU A 93 6.06 -21.06 -5.85
N ASP A 94 6.25 -22.25 -5.22
CA ASP A 94 7.14 -23.31 -5.71
C ASP A 94 6.70 -23.79 -7.10
N GLU A 95 5.41 -24.09 -7.28
CA GLU A 95 4.84 -24.51 -8.57
C GLU A 95 5.05 -23.42 -9.64
N LEU A 96 4.79 -22.18 -9.31
CA LEU A 96 5.01 -21.06 -10.24
C LEU A 96 6.49 -20.92 -10.64
N ALA A 97 7.42 -21.13 -9.71
CA ALA A 97 8.86 -21.12 -9.97
C ALA A 97 9.32 -22.30 -10.84
N GLU A 98 8.72 -23.48 -10.65
CA GLU A 98 8.98 -24.66 -11.49
C GLU A 98 8.48 -24.50 -12.92
N GLU A 99 7.36 -23.79 -13.11
CA GLU A 99 6.79 -23.47 -14.41
C GLU A 99 7.47 -22.30 -15.12
N GLY A 100 8.18 -21.46 -14.42
CA GLY A 100 8.72 -20.20 -14.89
C GLY A 100 10.21 -20.00 -14.63
N ILE A 101 10.59 -18.75 -14.48
CA ILE A 101 11.95 -18.29 -14.20
C ILE A 101 11.97 -17.44 -12.93
N SER A 102 13.02 -17.58 -12.13
CA SER A 102 13.18 -16.87 -10.85
C SER A 102 14.37 -15.92 -10.92
N TYR A 103 14.18 -14.66 -10.53
CA TYR A 103 15.22 -13.67 -10.42
C TYR A 103 15.74 -13.57 -8.99
N THR A 104 17.06 -13.71 -8.83
CA THR A 104 17.72 -13.66 -7.50
C THR A 104 18.39 -12.32 -7.23
N ARG A 105 18.42 -11.41 -8.21
CA ARG A 105 18.93 -10.05 -8.11
C ARG A 105 17.89 -9.02 -8.56
N PHE A 106 16.65 -9.19 -8.10
CA PHE A 106 15.57 -8.24 -8.31
C PHE A 106 15.43 -7.31 -7.11
N HIS A 107 15.23 -6.02 -7.35
CA HIS A 107 15.25 -4.99 -6.31
C HIS A 107 14.00 -4.13 -6.31
N THR A 108 13.60 -3.71 -5.11
CA THR A 108 12.52 -2.78 -4.82
C THR A 108 13.06 -1.47 -4.26
N THR A 109 12.21 -0.52 -3.87
CA THR A 109 12.69 0.79 -3.37
C THR A 109 13.04 0.80 -1.88
N GLY A 110 12.67 -0.22 -1.12
CA GLY A 110 12.92 -0.33 0.33
C GLY A 110 11.75 0.08 1.21
N ILE A 111 10.63 0.57 0.64
CA ILE A 111 9.37 0.84 1.35
C ILE A 111 8.17 0.79 0.38
N CYS A 112 6.99 0.44 0.91
CA CYS A 112 5.81 0.01 0.16
C CYS A 112 5.25 1.05 -0.85
N SER A 113 4.82 2.24 -0.42
CA SER A 113 4.19 3.25 -1.27
C SER A 113 5.08 3.68 -2.46
N PRO A 114 6.38 3.99 -2.25
CA PRO A 114 7.36 4.21 -3.32
C PRO A 114 7.49 3.05 -4.30
N THR A 115 7.57 1.82 -3.80
CA THR A 115 7.64 0.61 -4.63
C THR A 115 6.43 0.48 -5.56
N ARG A 116 5.23 0.66 -5.01
CA ARG A 116 3.97 0.56 -5.77
C ARG A 116 3.87 1.64 -6.85
N ALA A 117 4.21 2.89 -6.52
CA ALA A 117 4.22 3.99 -7.48
C ALA A 117 5.23 3.77 -8.62
N ALA A 118 6.44 3.31 -8.28
CA ALA A 118 7.48 3.03 -9.26
C ALA A 118 7.11 1.87 -10.19
N MET A 119 6.55 0.78 -9.66
CA MET A 119 6.10 -0.38 -10.43
C MET A 119 4.98 0.01 -11.41
N LEU A 120 3.97 0.71 -10.94
CA LEU A 120 2.80 1.09 -11.75
C LEU A 120 3.15 2.07 -12.86
N THR A 121 4.22 2.85 -12.71
CA THR A 121 4.57 3.90 -13.68
C THR A 121 5.80 3.57 -14.53
N GLY A 122 6.63 2.60 -14.14
CA GLY A 122 7.93 2.33 -14.77
C GLY A 122 8.93 3.47 -14.61
N ARG A 123 8.76 4.30 -13.58
CA ARG A 123 9.62 5.46 -13.27
C ARG A 123 10.14 5.37 -11.85
N ASN A 124 11.29 5.99 -11.60
CA ASN A 124 11.82 6.05 -10.25
C ASN A 124 10.83 6.76 -9.30
N HIS A 125 10.75 6.28 -8.08
CA HIS A 125 9.71 6.71 -7.13
C HIS A 125 9.75 8.22 -6.79
N HIS A 126 10.93 8.83 -6.67
CA HIS A 126 11.04 10.29 -6.49
C HIS A 126 10.55 11.05 -7.73
N GLN A 127 10.88 10.56 -8.93
CA GLN A 127 10.44 11.18 -10.19
C GLN A 127 8.91 11.29 -10.30
N VAL A 128 8.19 10.46 -9.55
CA VAL A 128 6.72 10.47 -9.48
C VAL A 128 6.19 10.93 -8.11
N GLY A 129 7.04 11.59 -7.31
CA GLY A 129 6.65 12.24 -6.07
C GLY A 129 6.52 11.32 -4.85
N PHE A 130 6.96 10.07 -4.93
CA PHE A 130 6.86 9.07 -3.86
C PHE A 130 8.23 8.74 -3.24
N GLY A 131 9.01 9.74 -2.84
CA GLY A 131 10.23 9.53 -2.05
C GLY A 131 9.96 8.99 -0.63
N THR A 132 8.68 8.92 -0.23
CA THR A 132 8.22 8.36 1.04
C THR A 132 6.78 7.85 0.92
N ILE A 133 6.24 7.26 1.99
CA ILE A 133 4.82 6.88 2.06
C ILE A 133 3.91 8.12 2.07
N SER A 134 2.66 7.97 1.62
CA SER A 134 1.71 9.08 1.48
C SER A 134 1.44 9.83 2.77
N GLU A 135 1.48 9.17 3.91
CA GLU A 135 1.27 9.72 5.24
C GLU A 135 2.42 10.64 5.73
N LEU A 136 3.61 10.49 5.13
CA LEU A 136 4.80 11.28 5.46
C LEU A 136 5.19 12.26 4.36
N SER A 137 4.29 12.54 3.41
CA SER A 137 4.54 13.44 2.29
C SER A 137 4.90 14.86 2.73
N THR A 138 5.74 15.51 1.93
CA THR A 138 6.18 16.90 2.11
C THR A 138 5.92 17.71 0.85
N GLY A 139 6.15 19.02 0.88
CA GLY A 139 5.93 19.92 -0.27
C GLY A 139 7.04 19.93 -1.33
N TYR A 140 8.00 18.99 -1.29
CA TYR A 140 9.07 18.90 -2.29
C TYR A 140 8.64 18.01 -3.47
N PRO A 141 9.11 18.28 -4.70
CA PRO A 141 8.70 17.54 -5.90
C PRO A 141 8.83 16.02 -5.78
N GLY A 142 9.95 15.52 -5.26
CA GLY A 142 10.18 14.09 -5.07
C GLY A 142 9.37 13.45 -3.93
N TYR A 143 8.60 14.20 -3.11
CA TYR A 143 8.02 13.70 -1.85
C TYR A 143 6.57 14.08 -1.61
N HIS A 144 5.87 14.62 -2.61
CA HIS A 144 4.51 15.16 -2.40
C HIS A 144 3.38 14.12 -2.52
N SER A 145 3.71 12.87 -2.83
CA SER A 145 2.77 11.74 -2.97
C SER A 145 1.63 11.96 -3.97
N ILE A 146 1.88 12.75 -5.02
CA ILE A 146 0.92 13.03 -6.09
C ILE A 146 1.42 12.39 -7.39
N LEU A 147 0.74 11.34 -7.84
CA LEU A 147 0.97 10.82 -9.20
C LEU A 147 0.45 11.84 -10.23
N ASP A 148 1.39 12.49 -10.92
CA ASP A 148 1.08 13.44 -11.99
C ASP A 148 0.63 12.71 -13.26
N LYS A 149 -0.23 13.33 -14.05
CA LYS A 149 -0.67 12.81 -15.37
C LYS A 149 0.46 12.61 -16.39
N LYS A 150 1.63 13.22 -16.14
CA LYS A 150 2.88 12.97 -16.89
C LYS A 150 3.44 11.57 -16.66
N ALA A 151 2.94 10.85 -15.66
CA ALA A 151 3.35 9.51 -15.31
C ALA A 151 2.17 8.53 -15.39
N ALA A 152 1.61 8.39 -16.59
CA ALA A 152 0.53 7.43 -16.82
C ALA A 152 0.94 6.03 -16.33
N THR A 153 0.02 5.38 -15.63
CA THR A 153 0.23 4.03 -15.12
C THR A 153 0.17 2.99 -16.24
N VAL A 154 0.73 1.83 -15.99
CA VAL A 154 0.61 0.67 -16.89
C VAL A 154 -0.85 0.32 -17.14
N ALA A 155 -1.73 0.45 -16.14
CA ALA A 155 -3.16 0.21 -16.28
C ALA A 155 -3.83 1.18 -17.27
N GLU A 156 -3.52 2.48 -17.20
CA GLU A 156 -4.08 3.48 -18.11
C GLU A 156 -3.65 3.23 -19.55
N VAL A 157 -2.38 2.90 -19.77
CA VAL A 157 -1.86 2.60 -21.13
C VAL A 157 -2.50 1.32 -21.67
N LEU A 158 -2.57 0.25 -20.88
CA LEU A 158 -3.16 -1.02 -21.30
C LEU A 158 -4.67 -0.89 -21.56
N LYS A 159 -5.42 -0.19 -20.69
CA LYS A 159 -6.85 0.08 -20.89
C LYS A 159 -7.12 0.73 -22.25
N GLN A 160 -6.36 1.78 -22.58
CA GLN A 160 -6.52 2.48 -23.85
C GLN A 160 -6.02 1.68 -25.07
N ASN A 161 -5.33 0.55 -24.83
CA ASN A 161 -4.95 -0.43 -25.83
C ASN A 161 -5.81 -1.70 -25.79
N GLY A 162 -7.02 -1.66 -25.21
CA GLY A 162 -8.03 -2.70 -25.32
C GLY A 162 -8.00 -3.78 -24.25
N TYR A 163 -7.26 -3.60 -23.18
CA TYR A 163 -7.30 -4.50 -22.00
C TYR A 163 -8.49 -4.20 -21.09
N GLY A 164 -8.96 -5.20 -20.35
CA GLY A 164 -9.69 -5.01 -19.10
C GLY A 164 -8.69 -4.80 -17.96
N THR A 165 -8.93 -3.86 -17.04
CA THR A 165 -7.96 -3.53 -16.00
C THR A 165 -8.59 -3.54 -14.61
N ALA A 166 -7.96 -4.22 -13.65
CA ALA A 166 -8.49 -4.31 -12.30
C ALA A 166 -7.39 -4.44 -11.24
N VAL A 167 -7.70 -4.00 -10.01
CA VAL A 167 -6.79 -4.08 -8.87
C VAL A 167 -7.53 -4.54 -7.62
N TRP A 168 -6.88 -5.40 -6.82
CA TRP A 168 -7.36 -5.89 -5.53
C TRP A 168 -6.38 -5.61 -4.41
N GLY A 169 -6.93 -5.32 -3.22
CA GLY A 169 -6.19 -5.19 -1.98
C GLY A 169 -5.58 -3.81 -1.73
N LYS A 170 -4.34 -3.78 -1.25
CA LYS A 170 -3.63 -2.57 -0.85
C LYS A 170 -3.26 -1.69 -2.04
N TRP A 171 -3.71 -0.42 -1.98
CA TRP A 171 -3.37 0.59 -2.98
C TRP A 171 -2.16 1.45 -2.58
N HIS A 172 -2.27 2.20 -1.50
CA HIS A 172 -1.24 3.03 -0.86
C HIS A 172 -0.58 4.11 -1.75
N ASN A 173 -1.24 4.53 -2.82
CA ASN A 173 -0.75 5.58 -3.74
C ASN A 173 -1.76 6.73 -3.96
N THR A 174 -2.80 6.83 -3.14
CA THR A 174 -3.62 8.03 -3.02
C THR A 174 -3.00 8.96 -1.98
N PRO A 175 -2.87 10.28 -2.24
CA PRO A 175 -2.48 11.23 -1.21
C PRO A 175 -3.41 11.12 0.01
N ASP A 176 -2.86 11.10 1.22
CA ASP A 176 -3.62 10.88 2.46
C ASP A 176 -4.84 11.83 2.60
N TRP A 177 -4.73 13.07 2.15
CA TRP A 177 -5.82 14.05 2.17
C TRP A 177 -6.87 13.88 1.07
N GLU A 178 -6.70 12.94 0.14
CA GLU A 178 -7.64 12.62 -0.94
C GLU A 178 -8.37 11.28 -0.72
N THR A 179 -8.15 10.61 0.40
CA THR A 179 -8.79 9.34 0.73
C THR A 179 -10.24 9.48 1.21
N SER A 180 -10.75 10.70 1.27
CA SER A 180 -12.11 11.03 1.70
C SER A 180 -13.17 10.42 0.78
N PRO A 181 -14.34 9.99 1.31
CA PRO A 181 -15.45 9.48 0.50
C PRO A 181 -16.09 10.52 -0.45
N VAL A 182 -15.66 11.78 -0.36
CA VAL A 182 -16.05 12.85 -1.30
C VAL A 182 -14.96 13.16 -2.33
N GLY A 183 -13.89 12.38 -2.37
CA GLY A 183 -12.76 12.53 -3.29
C GLY A 183 -11.85 13.71 -2.95
N PRO A 184 -11.08 14.20 -3.95
CA PRO A 184 -11.15 13.90 -5.39
C PRO A 184 -10.71 12.46 -5.74
N PHE A 185 -11.31 11.88 -6.79
CA PHE A 185 -11.08 10.48 -7.17
C PHE A 185 -10.05 10.30 -8.31
N ASP A 186 -9.46 11.40 -8.79
CA ASP A 186 -8.51 11.37 -9.92
C ASP A 186 -7.24 10.55 -9.65
N ARG A 187 -6.87 10.39 -8.37
CA ARG A 187 -5.69 9.63 -7.92
C ARG A 187 -6.06 8.35 -7.17
N TRP A 188 -7.33 7.98 -7.21
CA TRP A 188 -7.78 6.67 -6.80
C TRP A 188 -7.51 5.66 -7.92
N PRO A 189 -7.50 4.35 -7.66
CA PRO A 189 -7.25 3.35 -8.70
C PRO A 189 -8.06 3.58 -9.98
N VAL A 190 -9.35 3.87 -9.84
CA VAL A 190 -10.25 4.12 -10.98
C VAL A 190 -9.92 5.40 -11.76
N GLY A 191 -9.32 6.39 -11.13
CA GLY A 191 -8.84 7.62 -11.79
C GLY A 191 -7.47 7.45 -12.44
N LEU A 192 -6.78 6.34 -12.16
CA LEU A 192 -5.43 6.01 -12.64
C LEU A 192 -5.42 4.81 -13.62
N GLY A 193 -6.57 4.52 -14.25
CA GLY A 193 -6.64 3.57 -15.35
C GLY A 193 -7.20 2.19 -15.02
N PHE A 194 -7.55 1.90 -13.78
CA PHE A 194 -8.22 0.66 -13.42
C PHE A 194 -9.75 0.79 -13.60
N GLU A 195 -10.36 -0.15 -14.30
CA GLU A 195 -11.81 -0.19 -14.48
C GLU A 195 -12.55 -0.80 -13.29
N TYR A 196 -11.81 -1.52 -12.44
CA TYR A 196 -12.32 -2.13 -11.22
C TYR A 196 -11.30 -2.04 -10.09
N PHE A 197 -11.78 -1.73 -8.88
CA PHE A 197 -11.01 -1.73 -7.64
C PHE A 197 -11.83 -2.38 -6.52
N TYR A 198 -11.21 -3.30 -5.78
CA TYR A 198 -11.74 -3.83 -4.54
C TYR A 198 -10.61 -4.03 -3.52
N GLY A 199 -10.60 -3.25 -2.45
CA GLY A 199 -9.51 -3.27 -1.47
C GLY A 199 -9.54 -2.06 -0.54
N PHE A 200 -8.35 -1.55 -0.17
CA PHE A 200 -8.21 -0.46 0.78
C PHE A 200 -7.15 0.56 0.34
N GLN A 201 -7.28 1.81 0.82
CA GLN A 201 -6.44 2.94 0.39
C GLN A 201 -5.16 3.09 1.20
N GLY A 202 -5.18 2.73 2.48
CA GLY A 202 -4.09 2.98 3.42
C GLY A 202 -2.90 2.03 3.30
N GLY A 203 -1.91 2.24 4.17
CA GLY A 203 -0.72 1.41 4.25
C GLY A 203 -0.95 0.04 4.90
N GLU A 204 -1.96 -0.08 5.74
CA GLU A 204 -2.34 -1.32 6.43
C GLU A 204 -3.86 -1.37 6.63
N THR A 205 -4.39 -2.54 6.90
CA THR A 205 -5.78 -2.76 7.32
C THR A 205 -5.91 -4.07 8.09
N SER A 206 -6.90 -4.17 8.98
CA SER A 206 -7.27 -5.43 9.62
C SER A 206 -7.61 -6.49 8.56
N GLN A 207 -7.16 -7.74 8.74
CA GLN A 207 -7.57 -8.85 7.87
C GLN A 207 -8.94 -9.40 8.28
N TRP A 208 -9.40 -9.07 9.50
CA TRP A 208 -10.66 -9.53 10.06
C TRP A 208 -11.80 -8.53 9.89
N GLU A 209 -11.51 -7.24 10.04
CA GLU A 209 -12.48 -6.12 9.98
C GLU A 209 -11.91 -4.98 9.13
N PRO A 210 -11.63 -5.20 7.82
CA PRO A 210 -11.00 -4.19 6.98
C PRO A 210 -11.95 -3.05 6.63
N GLN A 211 -11.38 -1.86 6.40
CA GLN A 211 -12.06 -0.80 5.68
C GLN A 211 -12.01 -1.08 4.19
N LEU A 212 -13.11 -1.53 3.61
CA LEU A 212 -13.17 -1.89 2.20
C LEU A 212 -13.77 -0.79 1.32
N ILE A 213 -13.22 -0.71 0.11
CA ILE A 213 -13.69 0.18 -0.95
C ILE A 213 -13.88 -0.65 -2.21
N ARG A 214 -15.04 -0.43 -2.88
CA ARG A 214 -15.28 -0.92 -4.24
C ARG A 214 -15.40 0.27 -5.17
N ASN A 215 -14.42 0.42 -6.07
CA ASN A 215 -14.24 1.59 -6.93
C ASN A 215 -14.05 2.88 -6.13
N THR A 216 -15.13 3.63 -5.86
CA THR A 216 -15.12 4.87 -5.06
C THR A 216 -16.06 4.81 -3.85
N LEU A 217 -16.67 3.64 -3.60
CA LEU A 217 -17.68 3.47 -2.55
C LEU A 217 -17.14 2.58 -1.44
N SER A 218 -17.25 3.03 -0.19
CA SER A 218 -17.01 2.18 0.96
C SER A 218 -18.06 1.06 1.00
N VAL A 219 -17.60 -0.15 1.27
CA VAL A 219 -18.43 -1.35 1.40
C VAL A 219 -18.04 -2.10 2.65
N GLU A 220 -19.02 -2.81 3.25
CA GLU A 220 -18.74 -3.64 4.41
C GLU A 220 -18.26 -5.03 3.98
N PRO A 221 -17.44 -5.71 4.79
CA PRO A 221 -17.10 -7.11 4.60
C PRO A 221 -18.36 -7.98 4.49
N PRO A 222 -18.36 -9.01 3.63
CA PRO A 222 -19.56 -9.86 3.44
C PRO A 222 -19.88 -10.79 4.61
N LYS A 223 -18.97 -10.93 5.57
CA LYS A 223 -19.08 -11.75 6.78
C LYS A 223 -18.40 -11.04 7.94
N THR A 224 -18.71 -11.46 9.16
CA THR A 224 -17.97 -11.06 10.37
C THR A 224 -16.80 -11.99 10.65
N PRO A 225 -15.84 -11.63 11.53
CA PRO A 225 -14.78 -12.54 11.97
C PRO A 225 -15.31 -13.84 12.56
N GLU A 226 -16.41 -13.79 13.32
CA GLU A 226 -17.06 -14.97 13.91
C GLU A 226 -17.67 -15.89 12.86
N GLU A 227 -18.06 -15.36 11.71
CA GLU A 227 -18.55 -16.11 10.54
C GLU A 227 -17.40 -16.61 9.66
N GLY A 228 -16.15 -16.40 10.09
CA GLY A 228 -14.95 -16.86 9.40
C GLY A 228 -14.53 -15.95 8.24
N TYR A 229 -14.74 -14.63 8.35
CA TYR A 229 -14.20 -13.69 7.37
C TYR A 229 -12.67 -13.60 7.45
N HIS A 230 -12.03 -13.49 6.30
CA HIS A 230 -10.63 -13.10 6.17
C HIS A 230 -10.40 -12.36 4.84
N LEU A 231 -9.71 -11.20 4.88
CA LEU A 231 -9.54 -10.31 3.74
C LEU A 231 -8.89 -10.97 2.53
N THR A 232 -7.81 -11.75 2.71
CA THR A 232 -7.12 -12.42 1.61
C THR A 232 -8.05 -13.41 0.87
N GLU A 233 -8.93 -14.09 1.59
CA GLU A 233 -9.94 -14.99 1.00
C GLU A 233 -10.95 -14.21 0.17
N ASP A 234 -11.53 -13.16 0.74
CA ASP A 234 -12.53 -12.33 0.08
C ASP A 234 -11.98 -11.66 -1.19
N LEU A 235 -10.76 -11.10 -1.13
CA LEU A 235 -10.08 -10.55 -2.30
C LEU A 235 -9.89 -11.59 -3.40
N THR A 236 -9.48 -12.79 -3.03
CA THR A 236 -9.27 -13.90 -3.98
C THR A 236 -10.57 -14.34 -4.64
N GLU A 237 -11.64 -14.53 -3.86
CA GLU A 237 -12.95 -14.93 -4.38
C GLU A 237 -13.55 -13.85 -5.30
N ASP A 238 -13.41 -12.56 -4.94
CA ASP A 238 -13.88 -11.45 -5.76
C ASP A 238 -13.09 -11.37 -7.09
N ALA A 239 -11.76 -11.55 -7.04
CA ALA A 239 -10.90 -11.56 -8.24
C ALA A 239 -11.22 -12.74 -9.18
N ILE A 240 -11.41 -13.94 -8.65
CA ILE A 240 -11.81 -15.13 -9.42
C ILE A 240 -13.17 -14.87 -10.08
N ARG A 241 -14.15 -14.35 -9.36
CA ARG A 241 -15.47 -14.00 -9.91
C ARG A 241 -15.35 -13.00 -11.06
N TRP A 242 -14.52 -11.97 -10.88
CA TRP A 242 -14.25 -10.97 -11.92
C TRP A 242 -13.60 -11.58 -13.16
N MET A 243 -12.57 -12.41 -13.01
CA MET A 243 -11.92 -13.10 -14.15
C MET A 243 -12.89 -13.99 -14.93
N ARG A 244 -13.70 -14.78 -14.22
CA ARG A 244 -14.74 -15.62 -14.82
C ARG A 244 -15.73 -14.79 -15.64
N GLN A 245 -16.16 -13.66 -15.11
CA GLN A 245 -17.07 -12.75 -15.80
C GLN A 245 -16.42 -12.17 -17.07
N GLN A 246 -15.17 -11.68 -16.98
CA GLN A 246 -14.44 -11.15 -18.13
C GLN A 246 -14.34 -12.20 -19.25
N LYS A 247 -13.86 -13.40 -18.91
CA LYS A 247 -13.62 -14.45 -19.89
C LYS A 247 -14.90 -15.13 -20.40
N SER A 248 -16.00 -15.04 -19.68
CA SER A 248 -17.31 -15.51 -20.16
C SER A 248 -17.94 -14.54 -21.17
N VAL A 249 -17.78 -13.23 -20.96
CA VAL A 249 -18.40 -12.21 -21.82
C VAL A 249 -17.53 -11.88 -23.04
N SER A 250 -16.21 -11.85 -22.86
CA SER A 250 -15.23 -11.52 -23.91
C SER A 250 -13.96 -12.37 -23.75
N PRO A 251 -13.99 -13.64 -24.16
CA PRO A 251 -12.89 -14.58 -23.94
C PRO A 251 -11.57 -14.15 -24.58
N GLU A 252 -11.66 -13.41 -25.70
CA GLU A 252 -10.49 -12.92 -26.47
C GLU A 252 -9.85 -11.66 -25.85
N LYS A 253 -10.62 -10.89 -25.03
CA LYS A 253 -10.10 -9.66 -24.46
C LYS A 253 -9.08 -9.98 -23.37
N PRO A 254 -7.81 -9.55 -23.49
CA PRO A 254 -6.84 -9.72 -22.42
C PRO A 254 -7.18 -8.80 -21.23
N TYR A 255 -6.67 -9.18 -20.06
CA TYR A 255 -6.80 -8.36 -18.86
C TYR A 255 -5.44 -8.10 -18.21
N PHE A 256 -5.38 -6.99 -17.51
CA PHE A 256 -4.32 -6.62 -16.56
C PHE A 256 -4.89 -6.63 -15.16
N MET A 257 -4.33 -7.48 -14.30
CA MET A 257 -4.69 -7.63 -12.91
C MET A 257 -3.51 -7.24 -12.03
N TYR A 258 -3.73 -6.35 -11.06
CA TYR A 258 -2.81 -6.07 -9.98
C TYR A 258 -3.41 -6.64 -8.68
N PHE A 259 -2.87 -7.75 -8.19
CA PHE A 259 -3.32 -8.45 -6.99
C PHE A 259 -2.32 -8.21 -5.85
N SER A 260 -2.67 -7.32 -4.93
CA SER A 260 -1.84 -6.84 -3.85
C SER A 260 -2.54 -7.05 -2.51
N THR A 261 -2.38 -8.22 -1.92
CA THR A 261 -3.17 -8.66 -0.75
C THR A 261 -3.05 -7.76 0.48
N GLY A 262 -1.92 -7.04 0.64
CA GLY A 262 -1.55 -6.40 1.89
C GLY A 262 -0.94 -7.37 2.92
N ALA A 263 -0.97 -8.67 2.67
CA ALA A 263 -0.24 -9.68 3.44
C ALA A 263 1.22 -9.79 2.91
N ALA A 264 2.22 -9.97 3.78
CA ALA A 264 2.11 -10.23 5.22
C ALA A 264 2.45 -8.99 6.08
N HIS A 265 2.02 -7.77 5.68
CA HIS A 265 2.15 -6.57 6.51
C HIS A 265 1.32 -6.71 7.80
N ALA A 266 1.76 -6.08 8.88
CA ALA A 266 0.96 -5.95 10.09
C ALA A 266 -0.39 -5.22 9.83
N PRO A 267 -1.46 -5.51 10.57
CA PRO A 267 -1.55 -6.50 11.65
C PRO A 267 -1.40 -7.94 11.12
N LEU A 268 -0.61 -8.74 11.84
CA LEU A 268 -0.38 -10.15 11.47
C LEU A 268 -1.59 -10.97 11.90
N HIS A 269 -2.57 -11.08 11.03
CA HIS A 269 -3.86 -11.69 11.31
C HIS A 269 -4.04 -12.98 10.51
N VAL A 270 -4.29 -14.09 11.19
CA VAL A 270 -4.62 -15.37 10.57
C VAL A 270 -5.28 -16.29 11.60
N SER A 271 -6.09 -17.26 11.14
CA SER A 271 -6.76 -18.21 12.02
C SER A 271 -5.77 -19.15 12.72
N GLU A 272 -6.15 -19.60 13.93
CA GLU A 272 -5.34 -20.51 14.75
C GLU A 272 -4.99 -21.80 13.99
N GLU A 273 -5.87 -22.29 13.10
CA GLU A 273 -5.59 -23.46 12.27
C GLU A 273 -4.30 -23.32 11.44
N TRP A 274 -4.03 -22.11 10.94
CA TRP A 274 -2.81 -21.85 10.16
C TRP A 274 -1.60 -21.66 11.07
N ILE A 275 -1.77 -21.05 12.24
CA ILE A 275 -0.68 -20.83 13.20
C ILE A 275 -0.18 -22.17 13.77
N GLU A 276 -1.09 -23.07 14.15
CA GLU A 276 -0.75 -24.39 14.71
C GLU A 276 0.10 -25.27 13.77
N LYS A 277 0.06 -25.02 12.45
CA LYS A 277 0.94 -25.71 11.47
C LYS A 277 2.43 -25.41 11.72
N PHE A 278 2.74 -24.31 12.41
CA PHE A 278 4.10 -23.82 12.64
C PHE A 278 4.54 -23.92 14.10
N LYS A 279 3.70 -24.45 14.97
CA LYS A 279 3.97 -24.56 16.40
C LYS A 279 5.30 -25.24 16.70
N GLY A 280 6.16 -24.55 17.46
CA GLY A 280 7.48 -25.04 17.87
C GLY A 280 8.57 -24.98 16.78
N GLN A 281 8.27 -24.49 15.57
CA GLN A 281 9.26 -24.42 14.49
C GLN A 281 10.28 -23.29 14.67
N PHE A 282 10.00 -22.33 15.53
CA PHE A 282 10.84 -21.16 15.76
C PHE A 282 11.47 -21.10 17.15
N ASP A 283 11.38 -22.17 17.92
CA ASP A 283 11.93 -22.27 19.28
C ASP A 283 13.46 -22.12 19.32
N ASP A 284 14.17 -22.46 18.24
CA ASP A 284 15.62 -22.27 18.10
C ASP A 284 16.02 -20.79 17.88
N GLY A 285 15.06 -19.92 17.57
CA GLY A 285 15.22 -18.47 17.41
C GLY A 285 15.78 -17.99 16.08
N TRP A 286 15.92 -16.67 16.01
CA TRP A 286 16.28 -15.97 14.78
C TRP A 286 17.72 -16.20 14.30
N ASP A 287 18.69 -16.36 15.20
CA ASP A 287 20.08 -16.65 14.81
C ASP A 287 20.18 -18.03 14.15
N ALA A 288 19.52 -19.05 14.72
CA ALA A 288 19.47 -20.39 14.14
C ALA A 288 18.67 -20.43 12.83
N MET A 289 17.54 -19.73 12.76
CA MET A 289 16.74 -19.61 11.52
C MET A 289 17.59 -19.03 10.40
N ARG A 290 18.36 -17.97 10.67
CA ARG A 290 19.20 -17.31 9.67
C ARG A 290 20.26 -18.25 9.09
N VAL A 291 20.96 -19.01 9.95
CA VAL A 291 21.95 -20.01 9.50
C VAL A 291 21.28 -21.11 8.66
N LYS A 292 20.18 -21.68 9.15
CA LYS A 292 19.45 -22.75 8.44
C LYS A 292 18.93 -22.27 7.07
N THR A 293 18.44 -21.04 6.99
CA THR A 293 17.99 -20.42 5.74
C THR A 293 19.15 -20.23 4.76
N PHE A 294 20.28 -19.70 5.23
CA PHE A 294 21.47 -19.50 4.41
C PHE A 294 21.99 -20.81 3.79
N GLU A 295 22.06 -21.89 4.57
CA GLU A 295 22.49 -23.19 4.08
C GLU A 295 21.52 -23.77 3.04
N ARG A 296 20.21 -23.60 3.25
CA ARG A 296 19.21 -24.00 2.24
C ARG A 296 19.32 -23.18 0.97
N GLN A 297 19.51 -21.85 1.06
CA GLN A 297 19.69 -20.97 -0.09
C GLN A 297 20.88 -21.40 -0.97
N LYS A 298 22.00 -21.81 -0.33
CA LYS A 298 23.15 -22.39 -1.06
C LYS A 298 22.80 -23.72 -1.71
N ALA A 299 22.24 -24.65 -0.94
CA ALA A 299 21.86 -25.98 -1.44
C ALA A 299 20.88 -25.93 -2.63
N MET A 300 19.97 -24.94 -2.63
CA MET A 300 19.02 -24.71 -3.72
C MET A 300 19.62 -23.88 -4.88
N GLY A 301 20.83 -23.35 -4.74
CA GLY A 301 21.47 -22.46 -5.72
C GLY A 301 20.71 -21.13 -5.88
N ILE A 302 20.01 -20.67 -4.86
CA ILE A 302 19.37 -19.34 -4.81
C ILE A 302 20.42 -18.25 -4.68
N ILE A 303 21.49 -18.55 -3.93
CA ILE A 303 22.66 -17.69 -3.76
C ILE A 303 23.90 -18.40 -4.25
N PRO A 304 24.95 -17.70 -4.72
CA PRO A 304 26.23 -18.29 -5.09
C PRO A 304 26.88 -19.03 -3.92
N GLU A 305 27.61 -20.12 -4.22
CA GLU A 305 28.25 -20.96 -3.21
C GLU A 305 29.29 -20.19 -2.36
N ASN A 306 29.95 -19.19 -2.95
CA ASN A 306 30.91 -18.32 -2.28
C ASN A 306 30.29 -17.20 -1.45
N THR A 307 28.95 -17.10 -1.38
CA THR A 307 28.28 -16.08 -0.57
C THR A 307 28.67 -16.19 0.90
N VAL A 308 28.93 -15.07 1.52
CA VAL A 308 29.19 -14.94 2.95
C VAL A 308 27.91 -14.54 3.68
N LEU A 309 27.59 -15.20 4.78
CA LEU A 309 26.50 -14.77 5.65
C LEU A 309 26.92 -13.51 6.41
N THR A 310 26.15 -12.42 6.24
CA THR A 310 26.47 -11.16 6.92
C THR A 310 26.26 -11.27 8.44
N GLU A 311 27.09 -10.55 9.19
CA GLU A 311 27.04 -10.51 10.65
C GLU A 311 25.76 -9.84 11.15
N ARG A 312 25.39 -10.16 12.40
CA ARG A 312 24.26 -9.51 13.08
C ARG A 312 24.67 -8.09 13.50
N PRO A 313 23.90 -7.06 13.15
CA PRO A 313 24.16 -5.71 13.64
C PRO A 313 24.09 -5.64 15.17
N ASP A 314 24.99 -4.87 15.79
CA ASP A 314 25.05 -4.70 17.27
C ASP A 314 23.74 -4.19 17.88
N ALA A 315 22.95 -3.44 17.11
CA ALA A 315 21.65 -2.92 17.53
C ALA A 315 20.56 -4.00 17.64
N ILE A 316 20.80 -5.22 17.16
CA ILE A 316 19.87 -6.35 17.20
C ILE A 316 20.35 -7.34 18.26
N PRO A 317 19.55 -7.63 19.31
CA PRO A 317 19.95 -8.57 20.35
C PRO A 317 20.03 -10.01 19.83
N SER A 318 20.92 -10.82 20.43
CA SER A 318 20.97 -12.26 20.14
C SER A 318 19.80 -13.00 20.78
N TRP A 319 19.48 -14.18 20.22
CA TRP A 319 18.47 -15.07 20.81
C TRP A 319 18.89 -15.56 22.20
N ASP A 320 20.16 -15.88 22.39
CA ASP A 320 20.67 -16.41 23.65
C ASP A 320 20.58 -15.42 24.81
N GLU A 321 20.60 -14.11 24.53
CA GLU A 321 20.44 -13.05 25.53
C GLU A 321 18.99 -12.91 26.03
N GLN A 322 18.01 -13.54 25.37
CA GLN A 322 16.60 -13.43 25.73
C GLN A 322 16.22 -14.34 26.89
N THR A 323 15.26 -13.89 27.70
CA THR A 323 14.68 -14.76 28.75
C THR A 323 13.82 -15.87 28.16
N ASP A 324 13.57 -16.95 28.87
CA ASP A 324 12.74 -18.06 28.39
C ASP A 324 11.30 -17.61 28.09
N GLU A 325 10.77 -16.67 28.89
CA GLU A 325 9.45 -16.06 28.67
C GLU A 325 9.43 -15.23 27.38
N ALA A 326 10.47 -14.43 27.13
CA ALA A 326 10.58 -13.65 25.90
C ALA A 326 10.75 -14.56 24.67
N LYS A 327 11.54 -15.62 24.77
CA LYS A 327 11.70 -16.62 23.71
C LYS A 327 10.37 -17.26 23.33
N LYS A 328 9.55 -17.63 24.32
CA LYS A 328 8.20 -18.17 24.07
C LYS A 328 7.32 -17.18 23.30
N LEU A 329 7.34 -15.89 23.67
CA LEU A 329 6.60 -14.85 22.97
C LEU A 329 7.10 -14.69 21.54
N TYR A 330 8.40 -14.57 21.35
CA TYR A 330 8.98 -14.33 20.03
C TYR A 330 8.77 -15.50 19.07
N ALA A 331 8.85 -16.74 19.55
CA ALA A 331 8.49 -17.91 18.76
C ALA A 331 7.04 -17.83 18.28
N ARG A 332 6.08 -17.52 19.18
CA ARG A 332 4.66 -17.36 18.84
C ARG A 332 4.42 -16.25 17.80
N GLN A 333 5.08 -15.10 17.94
CA GLN A 333 4.98 -14.02 16.96
C GLN A 333 5.39 -14.48 15.56
N MET A 334 6.45 -15.28 15.45
CA MET A 334 6.91 -15.80 14.15
C MET A 334 6.03 -16.93 13.63
N GLU A 335 5.44 -17.76 14.48
CA GLU A 335 4.43 -18.77 14.12
C GLU A 335 3.20 -18.10 13.48
N VAL A 336 2.75 -16.97 14.03
CA VAL A 336 1.65 -16.18 13.48
C VAL A 336 1.99 -15.63 12.10
N PHE A 337 3.17 -15.03 11.94
CA PHE A 337 3.64 -14.56 10.63
C PHE A 337 3.73 -15.69 9.60
N ALA A 338 4.28 -16.81 9.99
CA ALA A 338 4.43 -17.98 9.13
C ALA A 338 3.06 -18.54 8.69
N GLY A 339 2.11 -18.63 9.61
CA GLY A 339 0.73 -19.02 9.32
C GLY A 339 0.07 -18.05 8.33
N PHE A 340 0.27 -16.75 8.52
CA PHE A 340 -0.29 -15.70 7.66
C PHE A 340 0.30 -15.75 6.25
N LEU A 341 1.61 -15.91 6.12
CA LEU A 341 2.26 -16.04 4.81
C LEU A 341 1.84 -17.32 4.08
N ALA A 342 1.79 -18.47 4.77
CA ALA A 342 1.36 -19.73 4.17
C ALA A 342 -0.13 -19.70 3.77
N HIS A 343 -0.99 -19.08 4.56
CA HIS A 343 -2.39 -18.82 4.20
C HIS A 343 -2.49 -17.98 2.91
N THR A 344 -1.69 -16.94 2.82
CA THR A 344 -1.67 -16.04 1.65
C THR A 344 -1.21 -16.79 0.40
N ASP A 345 -0.13 -17.58 0.48
CA ASP A 345 0.35 -18.42 -0.62
C ASP A 345 -0.75 -19.36 -1.13
N HIS A 346 -1.49 -20.01 -0.21
CA HIS A 346 -2.59 -20.90 -0.58
C HIS A 346 -3.69 -20.19 -1.40
N TYR A 347 -4.09 -18.98 -1.00
CA TYR A 347 -5.17 -18.26 -1.71
C TYR A 347 -4.68 -17.62 -3.01
N VAL A 348 -3.44 -17.15 -3.05
CA VAL A 348 -2.82 -16.71 -4.32
C VAL A 348 -2.68 -17.88 -5.30
N GLY A 349 -2.33 -19.06 -4.81
CA GLY A 349 -2.33 -20.30 -5.62
C GLY A 349 -3.68 -20.54 -6.29
N LYS A 350 -4.79 -20.50 -5.55
CA LYS A 350 -6.14 -20.62 -6.11
C LYS A 350 -6.45 -19.61 -7.21
N LEU A 351 -5.97 -18.36 -7.04
CA LEU A 351 -6.13 -17.32 -8.06
C LEU A 351 -5.39 -17.67 -9.35
N ILE A 352 -4.14 -18.11 -9.22
CA ILE A 352 -3.28 -18.49 -10.36
C ILE A 352 -3.87 -19.74 -11.08
N ASP A 353 -4.27 -20.74 -10.33
CA ASP A 353 -4.91 -21.96 -10.87
C ASP A 353 -6.16 -21.62 -11.69
N GLU A 354 -7.02 -20.75 -11.16
CA GLU A 354 -8.19 -20.29 -11.90
C GLU A 354 -7.81 -19.54 -13.17
N ALA A 355 -6.82 -18.63 -13.09
CA ALA A 355 -6.36 -17.91 -14.26
C ALA A 355 -5.82 -18.83 -15.37
N ARG A 356 -5.14 -19.94 -14.99
CA ARG A 356 -4.65 -20.97 -15.92
C ARG A 356 -5.78 -21.80 -16.53
N ALA A 357 -6.86 -22.04 -15.78
CA ALA A 357 -7.99 -22.84 -16.23
C ALA A 357 -8.95 -22.09 -17.19
N LEU A 358 -8.94 -20.78 -17.18
CA LEU A 358 -9.81 -19.94 -17.99
C LEU A 358 -9.33 -19.81 -19.45
N PRO A 359 -10.20 -19.41 -20.41
CA PRO A 359 -9.81 -19.13 -21.79
C PRO A 359 -8.62 -18.17 -21.89
N GLY A 360 -7.57 -18.56 -22.58
CA GLY A 360 -6.32 -17.81 -22.69
C GLY A 360 -5.34 -18.03 -21.51
N GLY A 361 -5.58 -19.05 -20.67
CA GLY A 361 -4.73 -19.36 -19.52
C GLY A 361 -3.27 -19.63 -19.87
N GLU A 362 -2.99 -20.33 -20.97
CA GLU A 362 -1.62 -20.55 -21.48
C GLU A 362 -0.93 -19.23 -21.89
N ASN A 363 -1.71 -18.22 -22.30
CA ASN A 363 -1.22 -16.88 -22.64
C ASN A 363 -1.44 -15.90 -21.48
N THR A 364 -1.28 -16.34 -20.26
CA THR A 364 -1.32 -15.52 -19.06
C THR A 364 0.08 -15.41 -18.47
N MET A 365 0.64 -14.20 -18.46
CA MET A 365 1.91 -13.90 -17.81
C MET A 365 1.65 -13.53 -16.34
N VAL A 366 2.18 -14.33 -15.42
CA VAL A 366 2.16 -14.08 -13.98
C VAL A 366 3.52 -13.53 -13.56
N MET A 367 3.54 -12.35 -12.96
CA MET A 367 4.70 -11.68 -12.40
C MET A 367 4.52 -11.61 -10.89
N TYR A 368 5.28 -12.41 -10.14
CA TYR A 368 5.13 -12.51 -8.69
C TYR A 368 6.30 -11.82 -7.99
N VAL A 369 6.03 -10.68 -7.37
CA VAL A 369 7.01 -9.92 -6.55
C VAL A 369 6.85 -10.35 -5.09
N ILE A 370 7.87 -10.98 -4.55
CA ILE A 370 7.87 -11.54 -3.20
C ILE A 370 8.36 -10.47 -2.22
N GLY A 371 7.46 -9.59 -1.83
CA GLY A 371 7.73 -8.43 -0.99
C GLY A 371 8.02 -7.14 -1.77
N ASP A 372 7.32 -6.08 -1.39
CA ASP A 372 7.51 -4.73 -1.93
C ASP A 372 8.69 -3.99 -1.27
N ASN A 373 9.27 -4.59 -0.25
CA ASN A 373 10.50 -4.21 0.46
C ASN A 373 11.02 -5.43 1.24
N GLY A 374 12.11 -5.31 1.98
CA GLY A 374 12.56 -6.32 2.92
C GLY A 374 11.56 -6.56 4.06
N ALA A 375 11.81 -7.59 4.87
CA ALA A 375 10.99 -7.89 6.05
C ALA A 375 10.86 -6.70 7.00
N SER A 376 9.71 -6.55 7.66
CA SER A 376 9.37 -5.35 8.43
C SER A 376 10.02 -5.27 9.80
N ALA A 377 10.60 -4.11 10.12
CA ALA A 377 11.16 -3.79 11.44
C ALA A 377 10.21 -2.94 12.31
N GLU A 378 8.95 -2.79 11.93
CA GLU A 378 8.02 -1.83 12.56
C GLU A 378 7.48 -2.29 13.92
N GLY A 379 7.59 -3.59 14.24
CA GLY A 379 7.18 -4.15 15.53
C GLY A 379 8.12 -3.81 16.70
N SER A 380 9.15 -3.01 16.53
CA SER A 380 10.17 -2.73 17.55
C SER A 380 10.97 -3.97 18.00
N LEU A 381 11.87 -3.82 18.97
CA LEU A 381 12.75 -4.92 19.41
C LEU A 381 12.01 -6.08 20.09
N THR A 382 10.79 -5.87 20.60
CA THR A 382 10.01 -6.85 21.36
C THR A 382 8.75 -7.33 20.64
N GLY A 383 8.48 -6.83 19.46
CA GLY A 383 7.15 -6.96 18.87
C GLY A 383 6.13 -6.07 19.59
N THR A 384 4.89 -6.12 19.15
CA THR A 384 3.81 -5.34 19.76
C THR A 384 2.45 -6.01 19.55
N LEU A 385 1.52 -5.77 20.47
CA LEU A 385 0.10 -6.10 20.30
C LEU A 385 -0.66 -5.04 19.51
N ASN A 386 -0.05 -3.86 19.29
CA ASN A 386 -0.72 -2.77 18.63
C ASN A 386 0.33 -1.90 17.91
N ASN A 387 0.40 -2.05 16.59
CA ASN A 387 1.36 -1.33 15.75
C ASN A 387 1.21 0.20 15.88
N LEU A 388 -0.02 0.69 16.00
CA LEU A 388 -0.31 2.12 16.17
C LEU A 388 0.19 2.67 17.51
N MET A 389 0.19 1.86 18.56
CA MET A 389 0.72 2.26 19.87
C MET A 389 2.21 2.61 19.78
N THR A 390 3.00 1.77 19.09
CA THR A 390 4.42 2.02 18.90
C THR A 390 4.68 3.23 18.00
N GLN A 391 3.89 3.40 16.93
CA GLN A 391 3.95 4.56 16.06
C GLN A 391 3.56 5.87 16.77
N ASN A 392 2.69 5.79 17.78
CA ASN A 392 2.36 6.92 18.66
C ASN A 392 3.40 7.17 19.76
N GLY A 393 4.52 6.46 19.77
CA GLY A 393 5.63 6.64 20.71
C GLY A 393 5.42 5.97 22.08
N PHE A 394 4.52 4.99 22.18
CA PHE A 394 4.33 4.19 23.39
C PHE A 394 4.89 2.79 23.15
N PRO A 395 5.99 2.39 23.82
CA PRO A 395 6.56 1.06 23.64
C PRO A 395 5.67 -0.01 24.27
N ASP A 396 5.60 -1.16 23.64
CA ASP A 396 5.01 -2.36 24.22
C ASP A 396 6.05 -3.15 25.03
N ASN A 397 5.61 -4.11 25.83
CA ASN A 397 6.49 -4.93 26.66
C ASN A 397 6.10 -6.42 26.63
N VAL A 398 7.07 -7.27 26.95
CA VAL A 398 6.94 -8.73 26.91
C VAL A 398 5.84 -9.24 27.85
N GLU A 399 5.74 -8.69 29.08
CA GLU A 399 4.77 -9.15 30.08
C GLU A 399 3.33 -8.96 29.61
N ARG A 400 3.01 -7.79 29.03
CA ARG A 400 1.69 -7.49 28.48
C ARG A 400 1.33 -8.41 27.32
N GLN A 401 2.28 -8.66 26.41
CA GLN A 401 2.07 -9.54 25.27
C GLN A 401 1.88 -11.01 25.70
N LEU A 402 2.63 -11.48 26.67
CA LEU A 402 2.49 -12.83 27.23
C LEU A 402 1.14 -13.07 27.90
N ALA A 403 0.55 -12.04 28.50
CA ALA A 403 -0.77 -12.14 29.15
C ALA A 403 -1.90 -12.52 28.17
N VAL A 404 -1.69 -12.32 26.86
CA VAL A 404 -2.67 -12.58 25.79
C VAL A 404 -2.07 -13.41 24.65
N LEU A 405 -1.08 -14.24 24.96
CA LEU A 405 -0.27 -14.99 23.97
C LEU A 405 -1.13 -15.78 22.97
N ASP A 406 -2.19 -16.43 23.45
CA ASP A 406 -3.09 -17.25 22.63
C ASP A 406 -4.09 -16.41 21.79
N GLU A 407 -4.12 -15.09 22.01
CA GLU A 407 -4.98 -14.16 21.23
C GLU A 407 -4.21 -13.49 20.08
N ILE A 408 -2.87 -13.61 20.05
CA ILE A 408 -2.02 -13.02 19.00
C ILE A 408 -2.33 -13.69 17.64
N GLY A 409 -2.63 -12.88 16.64
CA GLY A 409 -3.10 -13.32 15.31
C GLY A 409 -4.61 -13.21 15.12
N GLY A 410 -5.35 -13.11 16.22
CA GLY A 410 -6.81 -12.94 16.22
C GLY A 410 -7.25 -11.47 16.07
N PRO A 411 -8.57 -11.22 15.99
CA PRO A 411 -9.12 -9.91 15.65
C PRO A 411 -9.00 -8.85 16.77
N LYS A 412 -8.54 -9.21 17.97
CA LYS A 412 -8.47 -8.28 19.11
C LYS A 412 -7.21 -7.41 19.11
N HIS A 413 -6.15 -7.81 18.40
CA HIS A 413 -4.83 -7.20 18.49
C HIS A 413 -4.27 -6.90 17.10
N GLU A 414 -3.79 -5.70 16.89
CA GLU A 414 -3.06 -5.30 15.68
C GLU A 414 -1.55 -5.60 15.83
N ASN A 415 -1.23 -6.88 15.98
CA ASN A 415 0.08 -7.35 16.39
C ASN A 415 1.14 -7.34 15.28
N HIS A 416 2.40 -7.22 15.71
CA HIS A 416 3.59 -7.34 14.87
C HIS A 416 4.70 -8.10 15.60
N TYR A 417 5.57 -8.79 14.86
CA TYR A 417 6.72 -9.52 15.40
C TYR A 417 7.90 -8.61 15.75
N ALA A 418 8.84 -9.14 16.55
CA ALA A 418 10.06 -8.46 16.95
C ALA A 418 11.06 -8.27 15.80
N VAL A 419 11.75 -7.12 15.75
CA VAL A 419 12.76 -6.76 14.73
C VAL A 419 13.79 -7.84 14.41
N PRO A 420 14.33 -8.64 15.36
CA PRO A 420 15.30 -9.68 15.01
C PRO A 420 14.78 -10.70 14.00
N TRP A 421 13.46 -10.95 13.95
CA TRP A 421 12.85 -11.80 12.93
C TRP A 421 12.89 -11.17 11.53
N ALA A 422 12.79 -9.85 11.43
CA ALA A 422 12.94 -9.14 10.15
C ALA A 422 14.36 -9.30 9.59
N TRP A 423 15.38 -9.16 10.45
CA TRP A 423 16.76 -9.41 10.06
C TRP A 423 16.97 -10.85 9.59
N ALA A 424 16.48 -11.84 10.35
CA ALA A 424 16.55 -13.24 9.95
C ALA A 424 15.78 -13.51 8.66
N GLY A 425 14.62 -12.87 8.47
CA GLY A 425 13.80 -12.96 7.25
C GLY A 425 14.43 -12.32 6.01
N SER A 426 15.43 -11.46 6.18
CA SER A 426 16.18 -10.82 5.09
C SER A 426 17.49 -11.54 4.74
N THR A 427 17.69 -12.78 5.20
CA THR A 427 18.88 -13.62 4.92
C THR A 427 19.16 -13.73 3.41
N PRO A 428 20.43 -13.57 2.94
CA PRO A 428 21.69 -13.47 3.69
C PRO A 428 22.14 -12.02 3.99
N PHE A 429 21.31 -11.02 3.69
CA PHE A 429 21.69 -9.61 3.65
C PHE A 429 21.73 -8.95 5.03
N LYS A 430 22.43 -7.80 5.10
CA LYS A 430 22.35 -6.86 6.21
C LYS A 430 20.99 -6.13 6.15
N TRP A 431 20.46 -5.78 7.32
CA TRP A 431 19.29 -4.92 7.48
C TRP A 431 17.98 -5.48 6.89
N MET A 432 16.98 -4.62 6.68
CA MET A 432 15.62 -4.98 6.33
C MET A 432 14.85 -3.75 5.81
N LYS A 433 13.53 -3.79 5.73
CA LYS A 433 12.64 -2.67 5.31
C LYS A 433 13.13 -1.32 5.85
N ARG A 434 13.00 -0.27 5.06
CA ARG A 434 13.42 1.12 5.30
C ARG A 434 14.94 1.38 5.20
N VAL A 435 15.75 0.37 4.94
CA VAL A 435 17.22 0.51 4.84
C VAL A 435 17.70 0.19 3.41
N PRO A 436 17.38 1.05 2.40
CA PRO A 436 17.76 0.77 1.02
C PRO A 436 19.26 0.93 0.71
N SER A 437 20.07 1.34 1.66
CA SER A 437 21.52 1.31 1.56
C SER A 437 22.08 -0.13 1.49
N HIS A 438 21.29 -1.11 1.93
CA HIS A 438 21.65 -2.52 1.96
C HIS A 438 20.56 -3.39 1.35
N PHE A 439 20.96 -4.53 0.80
CA PHE A 439 20.05 -5.40 0.07
C PHE A 439 18.98 -6.08 0.93
N GLY A 440 19.15 -6.16 2.24
CA GLY A 440 18.07 -6.60 3.12
C GLY A 440 16.82 -5.70 3.06
N GLY A 441 16.99 -4.43 2.69
CA GLY A 441 15.87 -3.51 2.48
C GLY A 441 15.26 -3.56 1.08
N THR A 442 16.03 -3.95 0.06
CA THR A 442 15.65 -3.78 -1.35
C THR A 442 15.63 -5.04 -2.20
N ARG A 443 16.41 -6.07 -1.86
CA ARG A 443 16.47 -7.28 -2.68
C ARG A 443 15.37 -8.26 -2.28
N ASN A 444 14.50 -8.55 -3.23
CA ASN A 444 13.38 -9.47 -3.08
C ASN A 444 13.41 -10.56 -4.14
N GLY A 445 12.76 -11.68 -3.88
CA GLY A 445 12.54 -12.71 -4.88
C GLY A 445 11.51 -12.23 -5.91
N PHE A 446 11.72 -12.59 -7.18
CA PHE A 446 10.79 -12.29 -8.26
C PHE A 446 10.66 -13.48 -9.20
N ILE A 447 9.45 -13.84 -9.56
CA ILE A 447 9.17 -14.96 -10.47
C ILE A 447 8.31 -14.48 -11.63
N VAL A 448 8.64 -14.94 -12.82
CA VAL A 448 7.80 -14.78 -14.03
C VAL A 448 7.47 -16.14 -14.60
N SER A 449 6.19 -16.43 -14.73
CA SER A 449 5.67 -17.61 -15.43
C SER A 449 4.74 -17.18 -16.54
N TRP A 450 5.04 -17.58 -17.77
CA TRP A 450 4.23 -17.32 -18.96
C TRP A 450 4.32 -18.49 -19.93
N PRO A 451 3.47 -19.51 -19.82
CA PRO A 451 3.60 -20.78 -20.55
C PRO A 451 3.73 -20.63 -22.06
N LYS A 452 2.99 -19.70 -22.68
CA LYS A 452 3.07 -19.43 -24.12
C LYS A 452 4.31 -18.63 -24.51
N GLY A 453 4.75 -17.69 -23.67
CA GLY A 453 5.80 -16.71 -23.99
C GLY A 453 7.19 -17.09 -23.51
N ILE A 454 7.32 -17.97 -22.50
CA ILE A 454 8.60 -18.39 -21.91
C ILE A 454 8.70 -19.91 -21.97
N LYS A 455 9.76 -20.42 -22.63
CA LYS A 455 10.02 -21.86 -22.72
C LYS A 455 10.92 -22.38 -21.60
N ALA A 456 11.78 -21.49 -21.09
CA ALA A 456 12.63 -21.79 -19.94
C ALA A 456 11.76 -22.10 -18.70
N LYS A 457 12.12 -23.18 -17.99
CA LYS A 457 11.39 -23.63 -16.80
C LYS A 457 12.36 -23.95 -15.68
N ASN A 458 11.98 -23.62 -14.46
CA ASN A 458 12.79 -23.87 -13.25
C ASN A 458 14.23 -23.33 -13.38
N GLU A 459 14.39 -22.20 -14.05
CA GLU A 459 15.69 -21.57 -14.26
C GLU A 459 15.82 -20.28 -13.47
N LYS A 460 17.04 -19.98 -13.04
CA LYS A 460 17.35 -18.74 -12.32
C LYS A 460 17.92 -17.69 -13.26
N ARG A 461 17.66 -16.43 -12.93
CA ARG A 461 18.20 -15.23 -13.59
C ARG A 461 18.97 -14.42 -12.57
N THR A 462 20.20 -14.05 -12.94
CA THR A 462 21.13 -13.31 -12.06
C THR A 462 21.43 -11.90 -12.55
N GLN A 463 20.77 -11.46 -13.62
CA GLN A 463 20.86 -10.09 -14.08
C GLN A 463 20.27 -9.15 -13.00
N PHE A 464 20.91 -7.99 -12.81
CA PHE A 464 20.40 -6.96 -11.92
C PHE A 464 19.18 -6.30 -12.54
N HIS A 465 18.05 -6.34 -11.83
CA HIS A 465 16.81 -5.69 -12.21
C HIS A 465 16.19 -4.94 -11.06
N HIS A 466 15.37 -3.97 -11.40
CA HIS A 466 14.59 -3.18 -10.45
C HIS A 466 13.11 -3.18 -10.86
N LEU A 467 12.20 -3.03 -9.90
CA LEU A 467 10.76 -3.12 -10.17
C LEU A 467 10.24 -2.09 -11.20
N VAL A 468 10.95 -1.01 -11.47
CA VAL A 468 10.62 -0.08 -12.58
C VAL A 468 10.68 -0.76 -13.95
N ASP A 469 11.33 -1.93 -14.05
CA ASP A 469 11.46 -2.72 -15.27
C ASP A 469 10.21 -3.52 -15.61
N ILE A 470 9.28 -3.68 -14.65
CA ILE A 470 8.03 -4.43 -14.83
C ILE A 470 7.16 -3.77 -15.93
N ALA A 471 6.91 -2.45 -15.85
CA ALA A 471 6.05 -1.79 -16.81
C ALA A 471 6.55 -1.89 -18.28
N PRO A 472 7.82 -1.55 -18.62
CA PRO A 472 8.33 -1.74 -19.97
C PRO A 472 8.36 -3.22 -20.41
N THR A 473 8.56 -4.17 -19.49
CA THR A 473 8.49 -5.60 -19.78
C THR A 473 7.09 -6.00 -20.23
N ILE A 474 6.05 -5.48 -19.56
CA ILE A 474 4.65 -5.72 -19.92
C ILE A 474 4.34 -5.12 -21.29
N TYR A 475 4.80 -3.89 -21.56
CA TYR A 475 4.56 -3.24 -22.86
C TYR A 475 5.20 -4.05 -24.01
N GLU A 476 6.44 -4.51 -23.85
CA GLU A 476 7.11 -5.33 -24.84
C GLU A 476 6.41 -6.68 -25.02
N ALA A 477 6.02 -7.36 -23.93
CA ALA A 477 5.28 -8.62 -23.99
C ALA A 477 3.89 -8.49 -24.66
N ALA A 478 3.24 -7.34 -24.50
CA ALA A 478 1.96 -7.02 -25.08
C ALA A 478 2.05 -6.49 -26.53
N GLY A 479 3.24 -6.25 -27.06
CA GLY A 479 3.44 -5.62 -28.36
C GLY A 479 2.93 -4.15 -28.41
N ILE A 480 3.00 -3.45 -27.29
CA ILE A 480 2.54 -2.06 -27.13
C ILE A 480 3.75 -1.14 -27.01
N GLU A 481 3.88 -0.20 -27.92
CA GLU A 481 4.87 0.85 -27.81
C GLU A 481 4.45 1.87 -26.72
N PHE A 482 5.38 2.28 -25.87
CA PHE A 482 5.08 3.26 -24.82
C PHE A 482 4.70 4.62 -25.45
N PRO A 483 3.55 5.21 -25.08
CA PRO A 483 3.05 6.43 -25.72
C PRO A 483 3.86 7.67 -25.29
N THR A 484 4.07 8.59 -26.23
CA THR A 484 4.68 9.90 -25.95
C THR A 484 3.69 10.86 -25.28
N SER A 485 2.38 10.65 -25.49
CA SER A 485 1.32 11.45 -24.89
C SER A 485 0.14 10.56 -24.48
N VAL A 486 -0.42 10.81 -23.30
CA VAL A 486 -1.62 10.13 -22.78
C VAL A 486 -2.63 11.19 -22.33
N ASN A 487 -3.87 11.11 -22.83
CA ASN A 487 -4.95 12.06 -22.52
C ASN A 487 -4.54 13.54 -22.78
N GLY A 488 -3.69 13.77 -23.78
CA GLY A 488 -3.21 15.10 -24.16
C GLY A 488 -2.05 15.63 -23.29
N VAL A 489 -1.48 14.78 -22.43
CA VAL A 489 -0.34 15.14 -21.57
C VAL A 489 0.89 14.38 -22.03
N GLU A 490 1.97 15.12 -22.34
CA GLU A 490 3.27 14.57 -22.67
C GLU A 490 3.80 13.71 -21.51
N GLN A 491 4.32 12.52 -21.84
CA GLN A 491 4.74 11.55 -20.84
C GLN A 491 6.24 11.68 -20.50
N THR A 492 6.54 11.73 -19.23
CA THR A 492 7.91 11.58 -18.73
C THR A 492 8.48 10.23 -19.19
N PRO A 493 9.70 10.16 -19.71
CA PRO A 493 10.31 8.90 -20.15
C PRO A 493 10.32 7.84 -19.04
N LEU A 494 10.23 6.58 -19.44
CA LEU A 494 10.42 5.45 -18.53
C LEU A 494 11.86 5.43 -17.98
N ALA A 495 12.01 5.11 -16.71
CA ALA A 495 13.30 4.82 -16.09
C ALA A 495 13.62 3.31 -16.16
N GLY A 496 12.59 2.49 -16.37
CA GLY A 496 12.68 1.05 -16.52
C GLY A 496 13.24 0.63 -17.89
N VAL A 497 13.83 -0.56 -17.93
CA VAL A 497 14.27 -1.27 -19.14
C VAL A 497 13.58 -2.65 -19.18
N PRO A 498 13.15 -3.14 -20.36
CA PRO A 498 12.45 -4.41 -20.43
C PRO A 498 13.36 -5.59 -20.03
N MET A 499 12.79 -6.60 -19.41
CA MET A 499 13.48 -7.81 -18.93
C MET A 499 13.34 -8.98 -19.91
N ASN A 500 12.54 -8.85 -20.98
CA ASN A 500 12.20 -9.90 -21.94
C ASN A 500 13.44 -10.54 -22.58
N TYR A 501 14.51 -9.80 -22.77
CA TYR A 501 15.79 -10.30 -23.31
C TYR A 501 16.38 -11.46 -22.48
N SER A 502 16.07 -11.53 -21.18
CA SER A 502 16.58 -12.55 -20.26
C SER A 502 15.65 -13.76 -20.14
N PHE A 503 14.44 -13.71 -20.70
CA PHE A 503 13.46 -14.79 -20.53
C PHE A 503 13.96 -16.13 -21.04
N GLU A 504 14.56 -16.17 -22.23
CA GLU A 504 15.09 -17.39 -22.86
C GLU A 504 16.60 -17.55 -22.72
N ASN A 505 17.30 -16.57 -22.13
CA ASN A 505 18.76 -16.60 -22.03
C ASN A 505 19.25 -16.20 -20.64
N ALA A 506 19.55 -17.22 -19.84
CA ALA A 506 20.07 -17.02 -18.46
C ALA A 506 21.43 -16.29 -18.43
N TYR A 507 22.19 -16.31 -19.53
CA TYR A 507 23.52 -15.73 -19.65
C TYR A 507 23.54 -14.39 -20.43
N ALA A 508 22.37 -13.86 -20.76
CA ALA A 508 22.30 -12.56 -21.42
C ALA A 508 22.93 -11.48 -20.54
N GLU A 509 23.65 -10.57 -21.14
CA GLU A 509 24.20 -9.41 -20.40
C GLU A 509 23.08 -8.54 -19.87
N GLY A 510 23.19 -8.12 -18.60
CA GLY A 510 22.21 -7.26 -17.95
C GLY A 510 22.12 -5.88 -18.60
N THR A 511 20.91 -5.44 -18.91
CA THR A 511 20.64 -4.15 -19.56
C THR A 511 20.58 -2.99 -18.59
N ARG A 512 20.25 -3.24 -17.32
CA ARG A 512 20.25 -2.19 -16.29
C ARG A 512 21.65 -1.97 -15.77
N LYS A 513 22.18 -0.78 -16.02
CA LYS A 513 23.55 -0.43 -15.64
C LYS A 513 23.62 0.44 -14.40
N THR A 514 22.58 1.25 -14.12
CA THR A 514 22.57 2.19 -12.99
C THR A 514 21.21 2.18 -12.32
N GLN A 515 21.22 2.17 -10.97
CA GLN A 515 20.03 2.36 -10.14
C GLN A 515 20.39 3.01 -8.81
N TYR A 516 19.78 4.14 -8.49
CA TYR A 516 19.88 4.73 -7.15
C TYR A 516 18.79 4.17 -6.23
N PHE A 517 19.02 4.27 -4.94
CA PHE A 517 18.08 3.96 -3.87
C PHE A 517 18.15 5.08 -2.83
N GLU A 518 16.98 5.49 -2.30
CA GLU A 518 16.89 6.39 -1.15
C GLU A 518 15.53 6.22 -0.45
N VAL A 519 15.55 6.13 0.88
CA VAL A 519 14.40 6.27 1.77
C VAL A 519 14.90 6.77 3.11
N GLY A 520 14.36 7.91 3.58
CA GLY A 520 14.60 8.42 4.93
C GLY A 520 16.07 8.67 5.27
N GLY A 521 16.88 9.07 4.27
CA GLY A 521 18.29 9.35 4.43
C GLY A 521 19.22 8.17 4.13
N HIS A 522 18.75 6.94 4.21
CA HIS A 522 19.50 5.78 3.70
C HIS A 522 19.60 5.84 2.19
N ARG A 523 20.78 5.74 1.64
CA ARG A 523 20.99 5.90 0.20
C ARG A 523 22.00 4.94 -0.36
N ALA A 524 21.81 4.53 -1.61
CA ALA A 524 22.78 3.73 -2.36
C ALA A 524 22.71 4.02 -3.84
N ILE A 525 23.78 3.62 -4.54
CA ILE A 525 23.88 3.61 -5.98
C ILE A 525 24.47 2.28 -6.44
N TYR A 526 23.77 1.61 -7.34
CA TYR A 526 24.31 0.52 -8.14
C TYR A 526 24.83 1.07 -9.48
N HIS A 527 26.02 0.70 -9.87
CA HIS A 527 26.56 0.99 -11.19
C HIS A 527 27.52 -0.12 -11.64
N ASP A 528 27.21 -0.79 -12.76
CA ASP A 528 28.02 -1.83 -13.40
C ASP A 528 28.69 -2.82 -12.43
N GLY A 529 27.87 -3.50 -11.59
CA GLY A 529 28.32 -4.53 -10.66
C GLY A 529 28.88 -4.01 -9.32
N TRP A 530 28.99 -2.70 -9.15
CA TRP A 530 29.40 -2.08 -7.88
C TRP A 530 28.22 -1.39 -7.19
N VAL A 531 28.27 -1.40 -5.86
CA VAL A 531 27.30 -0.68 -5.02
C VAL A 531 28.05 0.17 -4.01
N ALA A 532 27.74 1.46 -3.94
CA ALA A 532 28.10 2.30 -2.82
C ALA A 532 26.83 2.63 -2.03
N GLY A 533 26.85 2.48 -0.71
CA GLY A 533 25.70 2.71 0.16
C GLY A 533 26.07 3.44 1.43
N SER A 534 25.14 4.19 2.00
CA SER A 534 25.29 4.88 3.28
C SER A 534 24.12 4.59 4.19
N PHE A 535 24.44 3.94 5.31
CA PHE A 535 23.47 3.70 6.40
C PHE A 535 23.29 4.97 7.23
N HIS A 536 22.04 5.34 7.57
CA HIS A 536 21.75 6.60 8.25
C HIS A 536 21.20 6.43 9.69
N GLY A 537 20.79 5.24 10.09
CA GLY A 537 20.27 4.96 11.43
C GLY A 537 19.38 3.73 11.49
N VAL A 538 19.10 3.23 12.69
CA VAL A 538 18.28 2.01 12.84
C VAL A 538 16.81 2.29 12.50
N PRO A 539 16.14 1.43 11.72
CA PRO A 539 14.82 1.74 11.16
C PRO A 539 13.67 1.78 12.17
N TRP A 540 13.86 1.26 13.38
CA TRP A 540 12.85 1.31 14.45
C TRP A 540 12.97 2.54 15.38
N GLN A 541 13.97 3.41 15.17
CA GLN A 541 14.06 4.70 15.84
C GLN A 541 13.42 5.78 14.98
N LEU A 542 12.38 6.43 15.52
CA LEU A 542 11.62 7.47 14.82
C LEU A 542 12.16 8.89 15.05
N SER A 543 13.20 9.03 15.88
CA SER A 543 13.85 10.31 16.19
C SER A 543 15.30 10.11 16.62
N GLY A 544 16.12 11.15 16.49
CA GLY A 544 17.52 11.12 16.95
C GLY A 544 18.51 10.58 15.92
N SER A 545 18.23 10.84 14.63
CA SER A 545 19.19 10.57 13.55
C SER A 545 20.49 11.33 13.74
N VAL A 546 21.58 10.75 13.26
CA VAL A 546 22.86 11.43 13.08
C VAL A 546 22.71 12.42 11.91
N GLY A 547 23.42 13.56 11.95
CA GLY A 547 23.43 14.47 10.79
C GLY A 547 24.01 13.78 9.56
N PHE A 548 23.51 14.11 8.38
CA PHE A 548 23.94 13.53 7.09
C PHE A 548 25.43 13.66 6.81
N GLU A 549 26.09 14.66 7.42
CA GLU A 549 27.53 14.88 7.34
C GLU A 549 28.36 13.81 8.07
N ASN A 550 27.72 13.04 8.97
CA ASN A 550 28.37 11.96 9.71
C ASN A 550 28.17 10.58 9.08
N ASP A 551 27.43 10.52 7.99
CA ASP A 551 27.17 9.26 7.30
C ASP A 551 28.43 8.66 6.69
N VAL A 552 28.66 7.39 6.96
CA VAL A 552 29.77 6.62 6.39
C VAL A 552 29.29 5.87 5.15
N TRP A 553 30.05 5.97 4.07
CA TRP A 553 29.79 5.24 2.86
C TRP A 553 30.61 3.95 2.81
N GLU A 554 29.94 2.85 2.48
CA GLU A 554 30.50 1.52 2.26
C GLU A 554 30.50 1.23 0.75
N LEU A 555 31.43 0.37 0.27
CA LEU A 555 31.58 0.00 -1.14
C LEU A 555 31.61 -1.50 -1.31
N TYR A 556 30.87 -2.03 -2.29
CA TYR A 556 30.77 -3.46 -2.55
C TYR A 556 30.88 -3.80 -4.03
N ASN A 557 31.64 -4.85 -4.38
CA ASN A 557 31.58 -5.48 -5.69
C ASN A 557 30.60 -6.65 -5.63
N ILE A 558 29.36 -6.45 -6.09
CA ILE A 558 28.29 -7.45 -5.94
C ILE A 558 28.36 -8.62 -6.93
N GLU A 559 29.28 -8.59 -7.87
CA GLU A 559 29.59 -9.75 -8.72
C GLU A 559 30.40 -10.80 -7.94
N GLU A 560 31.22 -10.38 -7.01
CA GLU A 560 32.05 -11.22 -6.14
C GLU A 560 31.44 -11.41 -4.75
N ASP A 561 30.73 -10.39 -4.24
CA ASP A 561 30.11 -10.35 -2.92
C ASP A 561 28.59 -10.17 -3.03
N PHE A 562 27.88 -11.28 -3.17
CA PHE A 562 26.42 -11.29 -3.34
C PHE A 562 25.65 -10.60 -2.20
N SER A 563 26.16 -10.67 -0.97
CA SER A 563 25.45 -10.27 0.26
C SER A 563 25.86 -8.92 0.83
N GLN A 564 26.82 -8.22 0.24
CA GLN A 564 27.43 -6.99 0.79
C GLN A 564 28.09 -7.26 2.17
N ALA A 565 28.88 -8.33 2.26
CA ALA A 565 29.55 -8.72 3.49
C ALA A 565 30.88 -8.00 3.70
N ASN A 566 31.61 -7.68 2.59
CA ASN A 566 32.96 -7.17 2.62
C ASN A 566 33.01 -5.73 2.09
N ASP A 567 33.17 -4.76 2.98
CA ASP A 567 33.34 -3.37 2.62
C ASP A 567 34.73 -3.13 1.99
N LEU A 568 34.72 -2.58 0.79
CA LEU A 568 35.91 -2.28 -0.03
C LEU A 568 36.25 -0.79 -0.09
N ALA A 569 35.58 0.07 0.69
CA ALA A 569 35.71 1.52 0.62
C ALA A 569 37.17 2.00 0.83
N GLU A 570 37.87 1.43 1.78
CA GLU A 570 39.28 1.75 2.05
C GLU A 570 40.24 1.22 0.95
N GLN A 571 39.86 0.12 0.29
CA GLN A 571 40.71 -0.50 -0.75
C GLN A 571 40.56 0.21 -2.10
N TYR A 572 39.39 0.76 -2.39
CA TYR A 572 39.03 1.39 -3.67
C TYR A 572 38.44 2.79 -3.50
N PRO A 573 39.16 3.73 -2.85
CA PRO A 573 38.59 5.06 -2.54
C PRO A 573 38.22 5.85 -3.80
N ASP A 574 38.95 5.73 -4.90
CA ASP A 574 38.61 6.40 -6.15
C ASP A 574 37.29 5.86 -6.75
N LYS A 575 37.04 4.55 -6.62
CA LYS A 575 35.80 3.94 -7.08
C LYS A 575 34.62 4.37 -6.21
N LEU A 576 34.81 4.51 -4.90
CA LEU A 576 33.80 5.06 -4.00
C LEU A 576 33.41 6.49 -4.39
N GLU A 577 34.37 7.37 -4.62
CA GLU A 577 34.10 8.75 -5.04
C GLU A 577 33.42 8.83 -6.42
N GLU A 578 33.80 7.95 -7.37
CA GLU A 578 33.08 7.80 -8.64
C GLU A 578 31.59 7.48 -8.42
N LEU A 579 31.28 6.48 -7.60
CA LEU A 579 29.89 6.08 -7.35
C LEU A 579 29.10 7.17 -6.59
N LYS A 580 29.72 7.84 -5.65
CA LYS A 580 29.09 9.00 -4.95
C LYS A 580 28.74 10.12 -5.93
N ALA A 581 29.63 10.38 -6.93
CA ALA A 581 29.35 11.34 -7.98
C ALA A 581 28.15 10.91 -8.84
N ILE A 582 28.08 9.64 -9.24
CA ILE A 582 26.96 9.07 -10.00
C ILE A 582 25.66 9.14 -9.17
N PHE A 583 25.72 8.83 -7.85
CA PHE A 583 24.53 9.01 -6.97
C PHE A 583 24.03 10.45 -7.00
N ASN A 584 24.91 11.43 -6.87
CA ASN A 584 24.53 12.84 -6.88
C ASN A 584 23.94 13.29 -8.23
N GLU A 585 24.44 12.75 -9.35
CA GLU A 585 23.88 13.00 -10.67
C GLU A 585 22.44 12.45 -10.78
N GLU A 586 22.23 11.18 -10.42
CA GLU A 586 20.92 10.54 -10.44
C GLU A 586 19.95 11.20 -9.42
N ALA A 587 20.43 11.59 -8.25
CA ALA A 587 19.65 12.27 -7.23
C ALA A 587 19.13 13.64 -7.70
N ASN A 588 19.95 14.41 -8.39
CA ASN A 588 19.52 15.67 -8.99
C ASN A 588 18.56 15.47 -10.16
N LYS A 589 18.79 14.45 -10.97
CA LYS A 589 17.95 14.12 -12.13
C LYS A 589 16.54 13.69 -11.75
N TYR A 590 16.36 13.03 -10.61
CA TYR A 590 15.12 12.38 -10.20
C TYR A 590 14.47 13.00 -8.94
N ASP A 591 14.84 14.22 -8.57
CA ASP A 591 14.24 14.96 -7.44
C ASP A 591 14.42 14.27 -6.06
N VAL A 592 15.53 13.56 -5.85
CA VAL A 592 15.84 12.91 -4.57
C VAL A 592 16.14 13.94 -3.47
N PHE A 593 16.74 15.06 -3.83
CA PHE A 593 17.03 16.12 -2.86
C PHE A 593 15.82 17.04 -2.62
N PRO A 594 15.65 17.56 -1.38
CA PRO A 594 16.53 17.38 -0.22
C PRO A 594 16.30 16.03 0.47
N LEU A 595 17.35 15.43 1.05
CA LEU A 595 17.21 14.29 1.95
C LEU A 595 16.43 14.72 3.20
N ASP A 596 15.52 13.87 3.68
CA ASP A 596 14.69 14.16 4.84
C ASP A 596 14.43 12.90 5.68
N ASP A 597 15.09 12.82 6.84
CA ASP A 597 15.00 11.72 7.81
C ASP A 597 13.97 11.96 8.92
N ARG A 598 13.32 13.12 8.94
CA ARG A 598 12.36 13.50 9.98
C ARG A 598 11.08 12.68 9.84
N PHE A 599 10.67 12.01 10.90
CA PHE A 599 9.42 11.27 10.93
C PHE A 599 8.27 12.11 11.52
N VAL A 600 8.45 12.63 12.73
CA VAL A 600 7.40 13.34 13.48
C VAL A 600 6.98 14.62 12.76
N GLU A 601 7.93 15.45 12.34
CA GLU A 601 7.66 16.72 11.66
C GLU A 601 6.98 16.51 10.29
N ARG A 602 7.26 15.40 9.63
CA ARG A 602 6.61 15.02 8.38
C ARG A 602 5.19 14.54 8.62
N ALA A 603 4.96 13.71 9.64
CA ALA A 603 3.62 13.24 10.02
C ALA A 603 2.68 14.42 10.36
N PHE A 604 3.21 15.46 11.03
CA PHE A 604 2.46 16.66 11.45
C PHE A 604 2.67 17.88 10.56
N ASN A 605 3.07 17.71 9.33
CA ASN A 605 3.32 18.82 8.42
C ASN A 605 2.06 19.67 8.19
N LYS A 606 1.97 20.81 8.88
CA LYS A 606 0.83 21.75 8.78
C LYS A 606 0.65 22.35 7.39
N ALA A 607 1.66 22.28 6.53
CA ALA A 607 1.54 22.72 5.14
C ALA A 607 0.75 21.74 4.26
N ARG A 608 0.67 20.46 4.65
CA ARG A 608 -0.07 19.43 3.92
C ARG A 608 -1.51 19.86 3.70
N PRO A 609 -2.09 19.63 2.50
CA PRO A 609 -3.51 19.85 2.27
C PRO A 609 -4.36 18.98 3.21
N SER A 610 -5.54 19.47 3.60
CA SER A 610 -6.54 18.70 4.34
C SER A 610 -7.90 19.35 4.18
N ILE A 611 -8.96 18.57 4.08
CA ILE A 611 -10.34 19.08 4.04
C ILE A 611 -10.80 19.66 5.39
N THR A 612 -10.08 19.32 6.47
CA THR A 612 -10.34 19.83 7.84
C THR A 612 -9.46 21.04 8.20
N LYS A 613 -8.46 21.38 7.40
CA LYS A 613 -7.47 22.40 7.68
C LYS A 613 -8.10 23.76 7.99
N GLY A 614 -7.79 24.30 9.18
CA GLY A 614 -8.27 25.61 9.64
C GLY A 614 -9.73 25.63 10.10
N LYS A 615 -10.44 24.53 10.04
CA LYS A 615 -11.81 24.41 10.56
C LYS A 615 -11.78 24.09 12.05
N ARG A 616 -12.65 24.77 12.81
CA ARG A 616 -12.86 24.50 14.24
C ARG A 616 -14.27 24.03 14.56
N HIS A 617 -15.18 24.12 13.58
CA HIS A 617 -16.57 23.69 13.73
C HIS A 617 -16.91 22.75 12.59
N PHE A 618 -17.49 21.61 12.94
CA PHE A 618 -17.93 20.57 12.02
C PHE A 618 -19.35 20.15 12.36
N LYS A 619 -20.16 19.93 11.34
CA LYS A 619 -21.52 19.41 11.49
C LYS A 619 -21.73 18.24 10.57
N TYR A 620 -22.10 17.11 11.15
CA TYR A 620 -22.37 15.87 10.44
C TYR A 620 -23.84 15.50 10.58
N LEU A 621 -24.40 14.96 9.53
CA LEU A 621 -25.76 14.43 9.52
C LEU A 621 -25.74 12.93 9.86
N SER A 622 -26.85 12.42 10.39
CA SER A 622 -27.03 10.99 10.64
C SER A 622 -26.81 10.19 9.36
N GLY A 623 -26.17 9.02 9.49
CA GLY A 623 -25.82 8.17 8.35
C GLY A 623 -24.52 8.54 7.63
N THR A 624 -23.82 9.60 8.06
CA THR A 624 -22.43 9.82 7.64
C THR A 624 -21.57 8.70 8.21
N LYS A 625 -20.88 7.94 7.35
CA LYS A 625 -20.12 6.77 7.75
C LYS A 625 -18.83 6.62 6.96
N ARG A 626 -17.91 5.85 7.51
CA ARG A 626 -16.61 5.51 6.90
C ARG A 626 -15.82 6.76 6.50
N VAL A 627 -15.84 7.79 7.38
CA VAL A 627 -14.98 8.99 7.20
C VAL A 627 -13.58 8.65 7.70
N PRO A 628 -12.56 8.60 6.81
CA PRO A 628 -11.19 8.32 7.23
C PRO A 628 -10.70 9.33 8.27
N GLU A 629 -9.85 8.89 9.17
CA GLU A 629 -9.38 9.71 10.29
C GLU A 629 -8.73 11.03 9.84
N GLY A 630 -7.95 11.03 8.74
CA GLY A 630 -7.37 12.25 8.14
C GLY A 630 -8.40 13.26 7.62
N SER A 631 -9.66 12.83 7.43
CA SER A 631 -10.80 13.65 6.99
C SER A 631 -11.80 13.96 8.11
N ALA A 632 -11.64 13.38 9.30
CA ALA A 632 -12.43 13.61 10.49
C ALA A 632 -11.88 14.78 11.33
N PRO A 633 -12.67 15.33 12.28
CA PRO A 633 -12.19 16.35 13.23
C PRO A 633 -11.02 15.80 14.07
N GLN A 634 -9.87 16.41 13.97
CA GLN A 634 -8.67 15.99 14.71
C GLN A 634 -8.73 16.51 16.15
N VAL A 635 -9.23 15.67 17.05
CA VAL A 635 -9.46 16.00 18.47
C VAL A 635 -8.33 15.54 19.40
N TYR A 636 -7.19 15.07 18.83
CA TYR A 636 -6.08 14.54 19.61
C TYR A 636 -5.49 15.59 20.57
N ALA A 637 -5.45 15.25 21.86
CA ALA A 637 -4.86 16.09 22.90
C ALA A 637 -5.25 17.58 22.81
N LEU A 638 -6.51 17.87 22.41
CA LEU A 638 -7.05 19.21 22.24
C LEU A 638 -8.35 19.37 23.01
N ASP A 639 -8.58 20.55 23.58
CA ASP A 639 -9.88 20.93 24.10
C ASP A 639 -10.93 20.86 23.01
N HIS A 640 -12.00 20.12 23.26
CA HIS A 640 -13.05 19.98 22.27
C HIS A 640 -14.41 19.66 22.89
N THR A 641 -15.44 19.91 22.12
CA THR A 641 -16.83 19.58 22.45
C THR A 641 -17.44 18.75 21.33
N ILE A 642 -18.09 17.65 21.68
CA ILE A 642 -18.98 16.88 20.81
C ILE A 642 -20.39 17.09 21.31
N SER A 643 -21.29 17.62 20.48
CA SER A 643 -22.70 17.83 20.79
C SER A 643 -23.59 17.16 19.76
N ALA A 644 -24.73 16.66 20.20
CA ALA A 644 -25.70 16.05 19.30
C ALA A 644 -27.11 16.40 19.73
N LYS A 645 -28.00 16.59 18.75
CA LYS A 645 -29.44 16.70 18.93
C LYS A 645 -30.08 15.41 18.44
N LEU A 646 -30.77 14.75 19.35
CA LEU A 646 -31.40 13.45 19.07
C LEU A 646 -32.80 13.36 19.64
N ASN A 647 -33.62 12.48 19.07
CA ASN A 647 -34.88 12.09 19.63
C ASN A 647 -34.70 10.78 20.39
N PHE A 648 -35.21 10.74 21.63
CA PHE A 648 -35.04 9.58 22.50
C PHE A 648 -36.39 9.14 23.08
N LYS A 649 -36.63 7.85 23.06
CA LYS A 649 -37.68 7.18 23.85
C LYS A 649 -37.06 6.06 24.69
N LYS A 650 -37.69 5.72 25.76
CA LYS A 650 -37.22 4.67 26.66
C LYS A 650 -37.00 3.36 25.90
N GLY A 651 -35.76 2.82 26.00
CA GLY A 651 -35.33 1.61 25.34
C GLY A 651 -34.54 1.86 24.03
N ASP A 652 -34.41 3.10 23.57
CA ASP A 652 -33.51 3.41 22.46
C ASP A 652 -32.07 3.21 22.91
N GLU A 653 -31.26 2.61 22.02
CA GLU A 653 -29.84 2.34 22.21
C GLU A 653 -29.09 2.58 20.91
N GLY A 654 -27.78 2.68 20.99
CA GLY A 654 -26.88 2.77 19.85
C GLY A 654 -25.89 3.94 19.93
N VAL A 655 -24.97 3.99 18.98
CA VAL A 655 -23.91 4.98 18.91
C VAL A 655 -24.43 6.30 18.32
N ILE A 656 -24.03 7.40 18.94
CA ILE A 656 -24.22 8.76 18.43
C ILE A 656 -23.07 9.12 17.49
N VAL A 657 -21.85 8.86 17.93
CA VAL A 657 -20.62 8.98 17.14
C VAL A 657 -19.56 8.05 17.68
N ALA A 658 -18.84 7.39 16.78
CA ALA A 658 -17.61 6.65 17.06
C ALA A 658 -16.49 7.14 16.12
N ASN A 659 -15.26 7.13 16.58
CA ASN A 659 -14.06 7.36 15.77
C ASN A 659 -12.96 6.44 16.27
N GLY A 660 -12.36 5.63 15.36
CA GLY A 660 -11.44 4.56 15.70
C GLY A 660 -12.15 3.24 15.95
N GLY A 661 -11.51 2.32 16.63
CA GLY A 661 -12.00 0.96 16.88
C GLY A 661 -11.29 0.27 18.04
N SER A 662 -11.04 -1.03 17.92
CA SER A 662 -10.37 -1.84 18.96
C SER A 662 -8.96 -1.36 19.26
N ALA A 663 -8.22 -0.87 18.24
CA ALA A 663 -6.85 -0.35 18.42
C ALA A 663 -6.80 0.87 19.35
N ALA A 664 -7.62 1.88 19.06
CA ALA A 664 -7.83 3.08 19.89
C ALA A 664 -9.00 3.88 19.35
N GLY A 665 -9.52 4.84 20.14
CA GLY A 665 -10.59 5.71 19.70
C GLY A 665 -11.50 6.23 20.80
N TYR A 666 -12.63 6.82 20.41
CA TYR A 666 -13.66 7.28 21.32
C TYR A 666 -15.06 7.04 20.75
N THR A 667 -16.03 6.85 21.64
CA THR A 667 -17.44 6.70 21.27
C THR A 667 -18.36 7.37 22.27
N LEU A 668 -19.37 8.08 21.76
CA LEU A 668 -20.50 8.62 22.53
C LEU A 668 -21.74 7.84 22.12
N PHE A 669 -22.41 7.20 23.06
CA PHE A 669 -23.50 6.27 22.77
C PHE A 669 -24.59 6.27 23.85
N VAL A 670 -25.72 5.68 23.53
CA VAL A 670 -26.83 5.44 24.45
C VAL A 670 -26.94 3.94 24.73
N LYS A 671 -26.97 3.58 26.01
CA LYS A 671 -27.20 2.21 26.47
C LYS A 671 -27.93 2.19 27.81
N ASN A 672 -28.88 1.29 27.99
CA ASN A 672 -29.70 1.16 29.23
C ASN A 672 -30.33 2.50 29.66
N ASN A 673 -30.87 3.29 28.71
CA ASN A 673 -31.42 4.64 28.90
C ASN A 673 -30.42 5.67 29.47
N LYS A 674 -29.11 5.45 29.35
CA LYS A 674 -28.04 6.32 29.83
C LYS A 674 -27.22 6.86 28.66
N LEU A 675 -26.77 8.10 28.80
CA LEU A 675 -25.70 8.63 27.95
C LEU A 675 -24.36 8.08 28.45
N CYS A 676 -23.59 7.47 27.56
CA CYS A 676 -22.31 6.85 27.84
C CYS A 676 -21.22 7.46 26.93
N TYR A 677 -20.01 7.58 27.45
CA TYR A 677 -18.83 7.90 26.67
C TYR A 677 -17.70 6.97 27.07
N THR A 678 -17.02 6.41 26.08
CA THR A 678 -15.80 5.60 26.28
C THR A 678 -14.67 6.18 25.43
N TYR A 679 -13.50 6.30 26.05
CA TYR A 679 -12.24 6.58 25.38
C TYR A 679 -11.36 5.34 25.50
N ASN A 680 -10.98 4.76 24.37
CA ASN A 680 -10.11 3.59 24.26
C ASN A 680 -8.67 4.07 24.04
N PHE A 681 -7.80 3.83 25.03
CA PHE A 681 -6.37 4.08 24.92
C PHE A 681 -5.65 2.76 24.60
N PHE A 682 -5.42 2.50 23.32
CA PHE A 682 -4.68 1.36 22.76
C PHE A 682 -5.09 -0.03 23.30
N HIS A 683 -6.38 -0.26 23.52
CA HIS A 683 -6.91 -1.49 24.14
C HIS A 683 -6.31 -1.80 25.54
N GLU A 684 -5.45 -0.92 26.03
CA GLU A 684 -4.79 -1.01 27.34
C GLU A 684 -5.73 -0.48 28.45
N ASN A 685 -6.34 0.67 28.19
CA ASN A 685 -7.22 1.32 29.17
C ASN A 685 -8.48 1.88 28.51
N TYR A 686 -9.63 1.60 29.13
CA TYR A 686 -10.92 2.15 28.75
C TYR A 686 -11.38 3.15 29.79
N TYR A 687 -11.31 4.44 29.48
CA TYR A 687 -11.83 5.51 30.35
C TYR A 687 -13.31 5.73 30.04
N LYS A 688 -14.17 5.50 31.04
CA LYS A 688 -15.62 5.49 30.85
C LYS A 688 -16.31 6.52 31.74
N VAL A 689 -17.39 7.12 31.23
CA VAL A 689 -18.33 7.92 31.99
C VAL A 689 -19.76 7.57 31.55
N VAL A 690 -20.64 7.38 32.54
CA VAL A 690 -22.06 7.08 32.36
C VAL A 690 -22.86 8.16 33.06
N SER A 691 -23.92 8.67 32.44
CA SER A 691 -24.81 9.67 33.06
C SER A 691 -25.44 9.16 34.35
N ASN A 692 -25.43 9.98 35.38
CA ASN A 692 -26.05 9.66 36.67
C ASN A 692 -27.58 9.70 36.64
N ILE A 693 -28.17 10.23 35.56
CA ILE A 693 -29.66 10.23 35.32
C ILE A 693 -29.95 9.47 34.01
N ASN A 694 -31.19 9.04 33.88
CA ASN A 694 -31.71 8.53 32.60
C ASN A 694 -31.97 9.67 31.64
N LEU A 695 -31.85 9.39 30.33
CA LEU A 695 -32.26 10.30 29.29
C LEU A 695 -33.75 10.59 29.36
N PRO A 696 -34.19 11.86 29.30
CA PRO A 696 -35.60 12.20 29.20
C PRO A 696 -36.13 11.87 27.79
N ALA A 697 -37.39 11.46 27.69
CA ALA A 697 -38.00 11.17 26.40
C ALA A 697 -38.28 12.46 25.60
N GLY A 698 -38.25 12.37 24.29
CA GLY A 698 -38.43 13.47 23.32
C GLY A 698 -37.16 13.98 22.71
N GLU A 699 -37.22 15.20 22.19
CA GLU A 699 -35.99 15.89 21.67
C GLU A 699 -35.09 16.26 22.85
N ILE A 700 -33.80 15.89 22.73
CA ILE A 700 -32.80 16.16 23.77
C ILE A 700 -31.49 16.62 23.13
N ASP A 701 -30.84 17.51 23.83
CA ASP A 701 -29.46 17.92 23.54
C ASP A 701 -28.50 17.16 24.47
N VAL A 702 -27.54 16.43 23.87
CA VAL A 702 -26.49 15.75 24.60
C VAL A 702 -25.14 16.36 24.23
N LYS A 703 -24.21 16.39 25.18
CA LYS A 703 -22.90 16.96 24.94
C LYS A 703 -21.81 16.25 25.77
N MET A 704 -20.67 16.02 25.16
CA MET A 704 -19.42 15.64 25.80
C MET A 704 -18.44 16.81 25.63
N VAL A 705 -17.81 17.21 26.71
CA VAL A 705 -16.75 18.25 26.74
C VAL A 705 -15.48 17.62 27.28
N TYR A 706 -14.43 17.66 26.49
CA TYR A 706 -13.09 17.29 26.92
C TYR A 706 -12.25 18.54 27.18
N LYS A 707 -11.57 18.54 28.31
CA LYS A 707 -10.58 19.56 28.67
C LYS A 707 -9.25 18.90 28.96
N GLN A 708 -8.23 19.30 28.17
CA GLN A 708 -6.84 18.85 28.33
C GLN A 708 -6.29 19.28 29.68
N SER A 709 -5.46 18.46 30.30
CA SER A 709 -4.72 18.84 31.50
C SER A 709 -3.59 19.83 31.15
N ASP A 710 -3.14 20.60 32.15
CA ASP A 710 -1.98 21.50 32.03
C ASP A 710 -0.64 20.73 32.00
N GLU A 711 -0.66 19.41 32.16
CA GLU A 711 0.53 18.56 32.10
C GLU A 711 1.12 18.53 30.68
N LYS A 712 2.44 18.65 30.57
CA LYS A 712 3.15 18.73 29.28
C LYS A 712 4.03 17.51 29.02
N HIS A 713 3.52 16.33 29.26
CA HIS A 713 4.18 15.09 28.85
C HIS A 713 3.46 14.45 27.65
N HIS A 714 4.16 13.60 26.96
CA HIS A 714 3.62 12.87 25.79
C HIS A 714 2.38 12.06 26.20
N GLY A 715 1.27 12.25 25.48
CA GLY A 715 -0.01 11.62 25.78
C GLY A 715 -0.68 12.09 27.08
N ALA A 716 -0.35 13.29 27.60
CA ALA A 716 -1.03 13.85 28.77
C ALA A 716 -2.56 13.85 28.58
N GLY A 717 -3.27 13.40 29.59
CA GLY A 717 -4.73 13.25 29.59
C GLY A 717 -5.48 14.52 29.93
N GLY A 718 -6.72 14.35 30.39
CA GLY A 718 -7.60 15.46 30.72
C GLY A 718 -8.88 14.98 31.41
N VAL A 719 -9.96 15.74 31.28
CA VAL A 719 -11.25 15.45 31.89
C VAL A 719 -12.36 15.49 30.85
N SER A 720 -13.13 14.42 30.76
CA SER A 720 -14.37 14.35 29.96
C SER A 720 -15.58 14.53 30.84
N THR A 721 -16.52 15.39 30.41
CA THR A 721 -17.75 15.73 31.15
C THR A 721 -18.97 15.58 30.22
N LEU A 722 -19.99 14.88 30.71
CA LEU A 722 -21.27 14.70 29.99
C LEU A 722 -22.34 15.68 30.45
N PHE A 723 -23.15 16.13 29.49
CA PHE A 723 -24.28 17.00 29.70
C PHE A 723 -25.52 16.48 28.98
N ILE A 724 -26.69 16.63 29.60
CA ILE A 724 -28.02 16.41 29.00
C ILE A 724 -28.86 17.67 29.23
N ASN A 725 -29.39 18.27 28.15
CA ASN A 725 -30.11 19.52 28.16
C ASN A 725 -29.45 20.62 29.03
N GLY A 726 -28.14 20.77 28.84
CA GLY A 726 -27.28 21.76 29.53
C GLY A 726 -26.90 21.40 30.98
N LYS A 727 -27.44 20.34 31.55
CA LYS A 727 -27.14 19.90 32.93
C LYS A 727 -26.00 18.87 32.90
N GLN A 728 -24.95 19.09 33.71
CA GLN A 728 -23.88 18.11 33.92
C GLN A 728 -24.41 16.83 34.55
N VAL A 729 -24.08 15.68 33.97
CA VAL A 729 -24.63 14.36 34.39
C VAL A 729 -23.55 13.30 34.61
N GLY A 730 -22.28 13.63 34.41
CA GLY A 730 -21.18 12.72 34.67
C GLY A 730 -19.83 13.34 34.30
N THR A 731 -18.76 12.84 34.90
CA THR A 731 -17.39 13.25 34.59
C THR A 731 -16.44 12.09 34.83
N THR A 732 -15.35 12.03 34.07
CA THR A 732 -14.25 11.05 34.25
C THR A 732 -12.91 11.72 33.94
N LYS A 733 -11.87 11.31 34.65
CA LYS A 733 -10.48 11.64 34.31
C LYS A 733 -10.02 10.63 33.24
N ILE A 734 -9.42 11.14 32.18
CA ILE A 734 -8.67 10.36 31.18
C ILE A 734 -7.20 10.59 31.53
N GLU A 735 -6.48 9.56 31.91
CA GLU A 735 -5.09 9.74 32.36
C GLU A 735 -4.12 9.89 31.21
N LYS A 736 -4.37 9.15 30.11
CA LYS A 736 -3.57 9.21 28.88
C LYS A 736 -4.47 9.35 27.67
N VAL A 737 -4.02 10.12 26.67
CA VAL A 737 -4.68 10.23 25.36
C VAL A 737 -3.72 9.85 24.24
N VAL A 738 -4.28 9.38 23.14
CA VAL A 738 -3.56 9.12 21.89
C VAL A 738 -3.16 10.46 21.28
N PRO A 739 -1.86 10.72 21.06
CA PRO A 739 -1.42 12.03 20.61
C PRO A 739 -1.55 12.25 19.10
N PHE A 740 -1.59 11.18 18.28
CA PHE A 740 -1.41 11.32 16.85
C PHE A 740 -2.49 10.68 16.00
N ARG A 741 -2.75 9.38 16.18
CA ARG A 741 -3.65 8.60 15.34
C ARG A 741 -4.29 7.47 16.12
N TYR A 742 -5.62 7.33 16.01
CA TYR A 742 -6.36 6.26 16.69
C TYR A 742 -6.23 4.92 15.97
N SER A 743 -6.36 4.95 14.64
CA SER A 743 -6.31 3.75 13.82
C SER A 743 -5.79 4.04 12.41
N ALA A 744 -5.15 3.07 11.78
CA ALA A 744 -4.80 3.11 10.36
C ALA A 744 -5.95 2.59 9.48
N THR A 745 -6.92 1.90 10.07
CA THR A 745 -7.93 1.12 9.36
C THR A 745 -9.35 1.54 9.68
N GLU A 746 -9.59 2.05 10.89
CA GLU A 746 -10.92 2.45 11.33
C GLU A 746 -11.25 3.90 10.97
N THR A 747 -12.52 4.22 11.07
CA THR A 747 -13.09 5.47 10.57
C THR A 747 -13.93 6.16 11.60
N MET A 748 -14.43 7.35 11.27
CA MET A 748 -15.48 8.01 12.05
C MET A 748 -16.87 7.73 11.44
N ASP A 749 -17.79 7.34 12.30
CA ASP A 749 -19.18 7.04 11.94
C ASP A 749 -20.16 7.84 12.80
N ILE A 750 -21.27 8.28 12.20
CA ILE A 750 -22.33 9.06 12.85
C ILE A 750 -23.62 8.25 12.90
N GLY A 751 -24.11 8.01 14.11
CA GLY A 751 -25.33 7.23 14.35
C GLY A 751 -25.10 5.72 14.36
N MET A 752 -23.86 5.28 14.28
CA MET A 752 -23.47 3.87 14.36
C MET A 752 -21.99 3.73 14.71
N ASP A 753 -21.54 2.51 14.97
CA ASP A 753 -20.15 2.08 15.00
C ASP A 753 -20.00 0.88 14.07
N LEU A 754 -19.03 0.93 13.15
CA LEU A 754 -18.77 -0.07 12.12
C LEU A 754 -17.31 -0.57 12.22
N GLY A 755 -17.04 -1.78 11.73
CA GLY A 755 -15.73 -2.43 11.89
C GLY A 755 -15.54 -2.94 13.31
N SER A 756 -14.33 -2.78 13.88
CA SER A 756 -14.06 -3.18 15.26
C SER A 756 -14.63 -2.19 16.30
N THR A 757 -15.01 -2.68 17.46
CA THR A 757 -15.66 -1.86 18.48
C THR A 757 -14.68 -0.92 19.20
N VAL A 758 -15.05 0.36 19.34
CA VAL A 758 -14.32 1.28 20.23
C VAL A 758 -14.51 0.91 21.72
N SER A 759 -15.66 0.36 22.09
CA SER A 759 -16.01 0.04 23.48
C SER A 759 -16.34 -1.43 23.66
N SER A 760 -15.85 -2.04 24.72
CA SER A 760 -16.23 -3.41 25.12
C SER A 760 -17.68 -3.56 25.59
N GLU A 761 -18.47 -2.48 25.62
CA GLU A 761 -19.84 -2.51 26.11
C GLU A 761 -20.89 -2.89 25.07
N TYR A 762 -20.52 -2.87 23.78
CA TYR A 762 -21.39 -3.26 22.67
C TYR A 762 -20.60 -4.06 21.61
N ARG A 763 -21.30 -4.52 20.58
CA ARG A 763 -20.70 -5.12 19.37
C ARG A 763 -21.12 -4.33 18.16
N THR A 764 -20.32 -4.31 17.13
CA THR A 764 -20.61 -3.72 15.83
C THR A 764 -21.41 -4.68 14.94
N PRO A 765 -22.29 -4.16 14.07
CA PRO A 765 -22.71 -2.76 14.02
C PRO A 765 -23.63 -2.40 15.21
N PHE A 766 -23.44 -1.21 15.79
CA PHE A 766 -24.30 -0.72 16.88
C PHE A 766 -24.96 0.60 16.48
N GLU A 767 -26.01 0.50 15.69
CA GLU A 767 -26.77 1.62 15.15
C GLU A 767 -27.74 2.21 16.18
N TYR A 768 -27.86 3.54 16.23
CA TYR A 768 -28.84 4.22 17.07
C TYR A 768 -30.26 3.98 16.56
N THR A 769 -31.10 3.45 17.41
CA THR A 769 -32.44 2.96 17.06
C THR A 769 -33.46 4.05 16.76
N ASN A 770 -33.15 5.34 16.95
CA ASN A 770 -34.04 6.46 16.71
C ASN A 770 -33.30 7.54 15.86
N THR A 771 -33.83 8.77 15.84
CA THR A 771 -33.32 9.84 14.98
C THR A 771 -32.25 10.67 15.69
N ILE A 772 -31.13 10.89 15.01
CA ILE A 772 -30.12 11.91 15.31
C ILE A 772 -30.30 13.00 14.25
N GLU A 773 -30.54 14.24 14.67
CA GLU A 773 -30.66 15.36 13.74
C GLU A 773 -29.28 15.75 13.18
N TYR A 774 -28.32 15.89 14.09
CA TYR A 774 -26.92 16.17 13.74
C TYR A 774 -25.98 15.84 14.90
N VAL A 775 -24.70 15.72 14.57
CA VAL A 775 -23.57 15.74 15.52
C VAL A 775 -22.64 16.89 15.15
N GLU A 776 -22.29 17.72 16.13
CA GLU A 776 -21.37 18.86 15.93
C GLU A 776 -20.12 18.71 16.78
N PHE A 777 -18.98 19.07 16.18
CA PHE A 777 -17.71 19.20 16.87
C PHE A 777 -17.29 20.66 16.92
N THR A 778 -16.78 21.08 18.06
CA THR A 778 -16.12 22.36 18.26
C THR A 778 -14.75 22.10 18.86
N LEU A 779 -13.70 22.59 18.20
CA LEU A 779 -12.31 22.54 18.65
C LEU A 779 -11.93 23.92 19.19
N ASP A 780 -11.39 23.99 20.40
CA ASP A 780 -11.02 25.24 21.08
C ASP A 780 -9.60 25.70 20.73
#